data_72757e02d9b9006b13d3d0b813314090
#
_entry.id   72757e02d9b9006b13d3d0b813314090
#
_cell.length_a   1.000
_cell.length_b   1.000
_cell.length_c   1.000
_cell.angle_alpha   90.00
_cell.angle_beta   90.00
_cell.angle_gamma   90.00
#
_symmetry.space_group_name_H-M   'P 1'
#
loop_
_entity.id
_entity.type
_entity.pdbx_description
1 polymer ?
#
loop_
_entity_poly.entity_id
_entity_poly.type
_entity_poly.pdbx_seq_one_letter_code
_entity_poly.pdbx_strand_id
1 'polypeptide(L)'
;MDSDTNLVNFQDIKKIYTEKHPPSSLFSSVQSKKALDKILIQKFNMVSAEKYIHDKKLVWKKKKRSIGKVTEICETTCDAYIVPFFKNLKNLLENDEIRSNIENPKPHKSGIYRTVLDGSYYRENDFFCNHNNALAVILYYDDLGIANPLGAASKSQKLSVFYWTLGNIYPEFRSSKNAIQLYAILKTEYLKKPGALKKVLEPFIKDIVKLENEGITINVGTETKNFKGSLLFCAGDTPAAALLGGFKESVSAYRFCRSCLTTSEEYKNHFRDDSFMIRNKTIHNNHIEIVTDCTLTKAAKKFWQKTYGVMNKSPLLQSPNVDVTLCLPQDCMHILIEGPVEIAIRRLLKYCIFELQLFTLEQFNKRIIHFDYGHFKKDKPALILRDHLVDGSLRQSAAQIFTLAHMLPLLIANWIQCENPHLIEHINCYIMLLQIMNVCLAYEIHEESIELLSRMIEVYITRFINLYPDSIVPKFHFLIHVPRYIKLFGPPRQQWCFRFEACHAYFKSLVPIVRNFKNMALTMSYRHQSRLCSMLTSYPGTDSKKFLYEGDYIALGVSVLLCNLPYAKIFHRIINESEWLTCQIMRSPKVIVHGSTYHCKSIILLECDEDDLPVFGEVDEIFIFNKEILLVISTLQTEYFDFTINLYKVTQICNVQNFVKNVKDLMFPYPLSSFQTKNRKYVPLINHERIEFYG
;
A
#
# COMPACT_ATOMS: atom_id res chain seq x y z
N MET A 1 12.74 -6.17 -20.05
CA MET A 1 13.59 -7.09 -19.30
C MET A 1 14.88 -6.37 -19.00
N ASP A 2 14.91 -5.61 -17.92
CA ASP A 2 16.16 -5.15 -17.32
C ASP A 2 15.88 -5.01 -15.84
N SER A 3 16.14 -6.12 -15.16
CA SER A 3 16.10 -6.24 -13.71
C SER A 3 17.49 -5.95 -13.17
N ASP A 4 17.89 -4.69 -13.17
CA ASP A 4 19.00 -4.25 -12.34
C ASP A 4 18.57 -4.17 -10.87
N THR A 5 18.31 -5.33 -10.31
CA THR A 5 18.41 -5.51 -8.88
C THR A 5 19.90 -5.67 -8.56
N ASN A 6 20.57 -4.55 -8.29
CA ASN A 6 21.93 -4.52 -7.74
C ASN A 6 21.92 -5.21 -6.37
N LEU A 7 21.97 -6.53 -6.41
CA LEU A 7 22.28 -7.38 -5.27
C LEU A 7 23.78 -7.29 -5.06
N VAL A 8 24.20 -6.31 -4.28
CA VAL A 8 25.59 -6.15 -3.86
C VAL A 8 25.96 -7.39 -3.08
N ASN A 9 26.70 -8.31 -3.70
CA ASN A 9 27.24 -9.46 -3.00
C ASN A 9 28.49 -9.04 -2.22
N PHE A 10 28.99 -9.92 -1.33
CA PHE A 10 30.17 -9.65 -0.52
C PHE A 10 31.42 -9.28 -1.35
N GLN A 11 31.58 -9.88 -2.52
CA GLN A 11 32.72 -9.61 -3.41
C GLN A 11 32.56 -8.25 -4.09
N ASP A 12 31.34 -7.85 -4.43
CA ASP A 12 31.05 -6.54 -5.03
C ASP A 12 31.28 -5.42 -4.02
N ILE A 13 30.86 -5.58 -2.75
CA ILE A 13 31.21 -4.66 -1.66
C ILE A 13 32.72 -4.56 -1.51
N LYS A 14 33.41 -5.68 -1.50
CA LYS A 14 34.86 -5.72 -1.38
C LYS A 14 35.55 -5.05 -2.57
N LYS A 15 35.07 -5.29 -3.78
CA LYS A 15 35.63 -4.71 -5.02
C LYS A 15 35.44 -3.20 -5.09
N ILE A 16 34.22 -2.72 -4.86
CA ILE A 16 33.89 -1.28 -4.84
C ILE A 16 34.69 -0.54 -3.77
N TYR A 17 34.92 -1.16 -2.62
CA TYR A 17 35.66 -0.56 -1.52
C TYR A 17 37.16 -0.58 -1.73
N THR A 18 37.73 -1.66 -2.29
CA THR A 18 39.16 -1.74 -2.59
C THR A 18 39.58 -0.87 -3.78
N GLU A 19 38.69 -0.60 -4.74
CA GLU A 19 38.95 0.30 -5.87
C GLU A 19 38.94 1.78 -5.45
N LYS A 20 38.20 2.15 -4.39
CA LYS A 20 38.07 3.53 -3.89
C LYS A 20 38.96 3.88 -2.70
N HIS A 21 39.54 2.90 -2.02
CA HIS A 21 40.36 3.11 -0.83
C HIS A 21 41.59 2.18 -0.81
N PRO A 22 42.80 2.72 -0.58
CA PRO A 22 44.01 1.92 -0.53
C PRO A 22 44.02 0.90 0.64
N PRO A 23 44.97 -0.08 0.65
CA PRO A 23 44.94 -1.26 1.53
C PRO A 23 44.95 -1.05 3.04
N SER A 24 45.06 0.17 3.53
CA SER A 24 44.90 0.55 4.94
C SER A 24 43.44 0.67 5.41
N SER A 25 42.49 0.30 4.57
CA SER A 25 41.05 0.50 4.80
C SER A 25 40.46 -0.57 5.77
N LEU A 26 39.36 -0.19 6.43
CA LEU A 26 38.58 -0.99 7.38
C LEU A 26 38.25 -2.42 6.91
N PHE A 27 38.27 -2.71 5.60
CA PHE A 27 37.92 -4.00 5.00
C PHE A 27 39.07 -4.87 4.62
N SER A 28 40.32 -4.39 4.71
CA SER A 28 41.54 -5.25 4.51
C SER A 28 41.58 -6.41 5.52
N SER A 29 40.95 -6.24 6.69
CA SER A 29 40.84 -7.21 7.76
C SER A 29 39.66 -8.18 7.64
N VAL A 30 38.75 -8.00 6.64
CA VAL A 30 37.52 -8.81 6.52
C VAL A 30 37.81 -10.12 5.82
N GLN A 31 38.20 -11.14 6.59
CA GLN A 31 38.47 -12.47 6.09
C GLN A 31 37.28 -13.44 6.20
N SER A 32 36.19 -13.04 6.89
CA SER A 32 35.02 -13.89 7.10
C SER A 32 33.74 -13.10 7.23
N LYS A 33 32.60 -13.77 6.98
CA LYS A 33 31.27 -13.17 7.23
C LYS A 33 31.13 -12.68 8.67
N LYS A 34 31.66 -13.43 9.65
CA LYS A 34 31.58 -13.03 11.08
C LYS A 34 32.33 -11.71 11.36
N ALA A 35 33.50 -11.53 10.71
CA ALA A 35 34.25 -10.27 10.81
C ALA A 35 33.50 -9.11 10.14
N LEU A 36 32.87 -9.33 8.98
CA LEU A 36 32.01 -8.34 8.32
C LEU A 36 30.83 -7.96 9.22
N ASP A 37 30.11 -8.93 9.76
CA ASP A 37 28.95 -8.68 10.64
C ASP A 37 29.36 -7.84 11.85
N LYS A 38 30.53 -8.14 12.45
CA LYS A 38 31.06 -7.34 13.57
C LYS A 38 31.32 -5.89 13.18
N ILE A 39 31.90 -5.66 12.00
CA ILE A 39 32.16 -4.32 11.49
C ILE A 39 30.86 -3.59 11.20
N LEU A 40 29.90 -4.23 10.51
CA LEU A 40 28.61 -3.63 10.21
C LEU A 40 27.85 -3.21 11.50
N ILE A 41 27.88 -4.04 12.53
CA ILE A 41 27.25 -3.74 13.81
C ILE A 41 28.00 -2.61 14.56
N GLN A 42 29.34 -2.71 14.67
CA GLN A 42 30.10 -1.80 15.54
C GLN A 42 30.42 -0.44 14.89
N LYS A 43 30.61 -0.41 13.57
CA LYS A 43 31.03 0.80 12.85
C LYS A 43 29.89 1.47 12.07
N PHE A 44 28.87 0.71 11.67
CA PHE A 44 27.78 1.19 10.84
C PHE A 44 26.39 1.06 11.51
N ASN A 45 26.37 0.74 12.81
CA ASN A 45 25.13 0.63 13.60
C ASN A 45 24.07 -0.32 13.01
N MET A 46 24.49 -1.38 12.29
CA MET A 46 23.55 -2.36 11.76
C MET A 46 22.77 -3.02 12.90
N VAL A 47 21.45 -2.92 12.87
CA VAL A 47 20.58 -3.62 13.80
C VAL A 47 20.32 -5.02 13.29
N SER A 48 20.97 -6.01 13.86
CA SER A 48 20.79 -7.41 13.49
C SER A 48 19.50 -7.98 14.08
N ALA A 49 18.83 -8.84 13.31
CA ALA A 49 17.71 -9.62 13.84
C ALA A 49 18.22 -10.64 14.88
N GLU A 50 17.53 -10.68 16.01
CA GLU A 50 17.80 -11.59 17.11
C GLU A 50 16.94 -12.85 16.98
N LYS A 51 17.54 -14.00 17.30
CA LYS A 51 16.81 -15.27 17.31
C LYS A 51 15.98 -15.35 18.60
N TYR A 52 14.66 -15.46 18.44
CA TYR A 52 13.72 -15.63 19.53
C TYR A 52 13.06 -17.00 19.46
N ILE A 53 13.27 -17.85 20.50
CA ILE A 53 12.69 -19.18 20.58
C ILE A 53 11.37 -19.06 21.35
N HIS A 54 10.26 -19.14 20.64
CA HIS A 54 8.94 -19.01 21.26
C HIS A 54 8.29 -20.35 21.63
N ASP A 55 8.78 -21.46 21.06
CA ASP A 55 8.30 -22.81 21.35
C ASP A 55 9.29 -23.87 20.84
N LYS A 56 9.01 -25.16 21.16
CA LYS A 56 9.74 -26.33 20.70
C LYS A 56 8.79 -27.35 20.09
N LYS A 57 9.29 -28.13 19.13
CA LYS A 57 8.53 -29.25 18.53
C LYS A 57 9.42 -30.48 18.32
N LEU A 58 8.81 -31.64 18.40
CA LEU A 58 9.46 -32.90 18.03
C LEU A 58 9.29 -33.13 16.51
N VAL A 59 10.36 -33.50 15.84
CA VAL A 59 10.36 -33.81 14.42
C VAL A 59 11.22 -35.03 14.13
N TRP A 60 10.78 -35.83 13.18
CA TRP A 60 11.59 -36.92 12.67
C TRP A 60 12.73 -36.37 11.79
N LYS A 61 14.00 -36.65 12.15
CA LYS A 61 15.16 -36.25 11.35
C LYS A 61 16.01 -37.46 10.99
N LYS A 62 16.45 -37.50 9.72
CA LYS A 62 17.46 -38.47 9.27
C LYS A 62 18.81 -37.95 9.70
N LYS A 63 19.48 -38.67 10.62
CA LYS A 63 20.85 -38.39 11.01
C LYS A 63 21.80 -39.43 10.39
N LYS A 64 22.94 -38.98 9.90
CA LYS A 64 24.02 -39.87 9.44
C LYS A 64 24.79 -40.34 10.67
N ARG A 65 24.80 -41.66 10.94
CA ARG A 65 25.64 -42.30 11.96
C ARG A 65 26.63 -43.19 11.27
N SER A 66 27.58 -43.74 12.02
CA SER A 66 28.58 -44.69 11.52
C SER A 66 27.99 -45.91 10.79
N ILE A 67 26.78 -46.31 11.17
CA ILE A 67 26.04 -47.47 10.63
C ILE A 67 25.11 -47.10 9.48
N GLY A 68 25.08 -45.84 9.04
CA GLY A 68 24.17 -45.36 7.98
C GLY A 68 23.24 -44.24 8.40
N LYS A 69 22.17 -43.95 7.58
CA LYS A 69 21.15 -42.94 7.90
C LYS A 69 20.09 -43.53 8.81
N VAL A 70 19.99 -43.04 10.04
CA VAL A 70 18.97 -43.43 11.02
C VAL A 70 17.96 -42.28 11.14
N THR A 71 16.67 -42.61 11.22
CA THR A 71 15.58 -41.62 11.47
C THR A 71 15.30 -41.59 12.96
N GLU A 72 15.49 -40.44 13.57
CA GLU A 72 15.29 -40.21 15.00
C GLU A 72 14.36 -39.07 15.27
N ILE A 73 13.63 -39.14 16.40
CA ILE A 73 12.85 -38.00 16.91
C ILE A 73 13.85 -37.00 17.53
N CYS A 74 13.84 -35.79 17.02
CA CYS A 74 14.68 -34.71 17.53
C CYS A 74 13.83 -33.54 17.95
N GLU A 75 14.14 -32.94 19.09
CA GLU A 75 13.59 -31.64 19.46
C GLU A 75 14.13 -30.57 18.52
N THR A 76 13.23 -29.71 18.03
CA THR A 76 13.56 -28.59 17.18
C THR A 76 12.86 -27.34 17.72
N THR A 77 13.58 -26.21 17.74
CA THR A 77 13.03 -24.92 18.20
C THR A 77 12.11 -24.30 17.12
N CYS A 78 11.06 -23.65 17.59
CA CYS A 78 10.23 -22.77 16.76
C CYS A 78 10.79 -21.35 16.91
N ASP A 79 11.50 -20.92 15.88
CA ASP A 79 12.29 -19.70 15.90
C ASP A 79 11.55 -18.58 15.17
N ALA A 80 11.50 -17.39 15.79
CA ALA A 80 11.26 -16.12 15.13
C ALA A 80 12.58 -15.34 15.07
N TYR A 81 12.77 -14.56 14.02
CA TYR A 81 13.86 -13.61 13.89
C TYR A 81 13.28 -12.20 14.02
N ILE A 82 13.59 -11.54 15.13
CA ILE A 82 13.04 -10.26 15.56
C ILE A 82 14.11 -9.20 15.45
N VAL A 83 13.81 -8.14 14.71
CA VAL A 83 14.63 -6.92 14.69
C VAL A 83 14.20 -6.07 15.88
N PRO A 84 15.11 -5.77 16.85
CA PRO A 84 14.77 -4.96 18.01
C PRO A 84 14.19 -3.60 17.60
N PHE A 85 12.90 -3.39 17.90
CA PHE A 85 12.15 -2.22 17.42
C PHE A 85 12.79 -0.91 17.89
N PHE A 86 13.11 -0.81 19.17
CA PHE A 86 13.66 0.41 19.74
C PHE A 86 15.02 0.81 19.14
N LYS A 87 15.90 -0.17 18.91
CA LYS A 87 17.21 0.07 18.25
C LYS A 87 17.03 0.53 16.82
N ASN A 88 16.10 -0.13 16.08
CA ASN A 88 15.85 0.21 14.69
C ASN A 88 15.18 1.59 14.55
N LEU A 89 14.23 1.92 15.44
CA LEU A 89 13.61 3.23 15.50
C LEU A 89 14.64 4.34 15.79
N LYS A 90 15.59 4.09 16.70
CA LYS A 90 16.66 5.04 16.99
C LYS A 90 17.48 5.37 15.74
N ASN A 91 17.92 4.34 15.00
CA ASN A 91 18.69 4.55 13.76
C ASN A 91 17.91 5.33 12.70
N LEU A 92 16.58 5.10 12.61
CA LEU A 92 15.74 5.87 11.70
C LEU A 92 15.64 7.33 12.10
N LEU A 93 15.44 7.62 13.38
CA LEU A 93 15.31 8.98 13.90
C LEU A 93 16.63 9.76 13.82
N GLU A 94 17.76 9.09 13.76
CA GLU A 94 19.08 9.71 13.50
C GLU A 94 19.22 10.16 12.03
N ASN A 95 18.37 9.68 11.11
CA ASN A 95 18.35 10.13 9.72
C ASN A 95 17.60 11.46 9.58
N ASP A 96 18.24 12.46 8.94
CA ASP A 96 17.71 13.83 8.82
C ASP A 96 16.40 13.89 8.01
N GLU A 97 16.25 13.09 6.95
CA GLU A 97 15.03 13.10 6.14
C GLU A 97 13.82 12.60 6.94
N ILE A 98 14.00 11.53 7.71
CA ILE A 98 12.95 10.99 8.61
C ILE A 98 12.59 12.02 9.68
N ARG A 99 13.60 12.56 10.34
CA ARG A 99 13.41 13.52 11.42
C ARG A 99 12.74 14.79 10.95
N SER A 100 13.13 15.31 9.78
CA SER A 100 12.51 16.49 9.17
C SER A 100 11.01 16.30 8.92
N ASN A 101 10.59 15.12 8.48
CA ASN A 101 9.17 14.81 8.29
C ASN A 101 8.39 14.84 9.62
N ILE A 102 9.02 14.37 10.71
CA ILE A 102 8.40 14.31 12.04
C ILE A 102 8.31 15.71 12.66
N GLU A 103 9.39 16.48 12.56
CA GLU A 103 9.51 17.82 13.15
C GLU A 103 8.71 18.88 12.39
N ASN A 104 8.49 18.70 11.10
CA ASN A 104 7.75 19.60 10.23
C ASN A 104 6.53 18.88 9.62
N PRO A 105 5.53 18.47 10.41
CA PRO A 105 4.35 17.81 9.87
C PRO A 105 3.63 18.72 8.89
N LYS A 106 3.01 18.11 7.87
CA LYS A 106 2.13 18.88 6.96
C LYS A 106 1.02 19.54 7.78
N PRO A 107 0.78 20.85 7.60
CA PRO A 107 -0.25 21.56 8.36
C PRO A 107 -1.62 20.91 8.10
N HIS A 108 -2.34 20.66 9.18
CA HIS A 108 -3.72 20.18 9.10
C HIS A 108 -4.62 21.26 8.46
N LYS A 109 -5.49 20.84 7.54
CA LYS A 109 -6.56 21.68 7.02
C LYS A 109 -7.89 21.11 7.50
N SER A 110 -8.68 21.92 8.19
CA SER A 110 -10.02 21.51 8.66
C SER A 110 -10.87 21.03 7.50
N GLY A 111 -11.58 19.92 7.69
CA GLY A 111 -12.45 19.34 6.68
C GLY A 111 -11.73 18.60 5.54
N ILE A 112 -10.38 18.45 5.58
CA ILE A 112 -9.63 17.81 4.52
C ILE A 112 -8.70 16.73 5.10
N TYR A 113 -8.83 15.51 4.60
CA TYR A 113 -8.02 14.35 4.98
C TYR A 113 -6.98 14.05 3.91
N ARG A 114 -5.68 14.17 4.23
CA ARG A 114 -4.54 13.94 3.30
C ARG A 114 -3.57 12.91 3.86
N THR A 115 -3.48 12.83 5.17
CA THR A 115 -2.54 11.95 5.87
C THR A 115 -3.29 11.15 6.94
N VAL A 116 -2.65 10.13 7.49
CA VAL A 116 -3.20 9.41 8.65
C VAL A 116 -3.22 10.25 9.92
N LEU A 117 -2.50 11.37 9.96
CA LEU A 117 -2.48 12.31 11.09
C LEU A 117 -3.67 13.28 11.05
N ASP A 118 -4.38 13.39 9.92
CA ASP A 118 -5.60 14.21 9.81
C ASP A 118 -6.81 13.53 10.45
N GLY A 119 -6.75 12.21 10.68
CA GLY A 119 -7.82 11.45 11.30
C GLY A 119 -8.03 11.77 12.78
N SER A 120 -9.30 11.65 13.24
CA SER A 120 -9.69 11.94 14.61
C SER A 120 -8.97 11.05 15.63
N TYR A 121 -8.62 9.80 15.28
CA TYR A 121 -7.88 8.93 16.19
C TYR A 121 -6.51 9.50 16.58
N TYR A 122 -5.79 10.16 15.66
CA TYR A 122 -4.54 10.84 16.01
C TYR A 122 -4.80 12.18 16.72
N ARG A 123 -5.81 12.91 16.28
CA ARG A 123 -6.05 14.29 16.73
C ARG A 123 -6.79 14.39 18.06
N GLU A 124 -7.59 13.39 18.42
CA GLU A 124 -8.49 13.41 19.59
C GLU A 124 -8.13 12.34 20.64
N ASN A 125 -7.22 11.41 20.32
CA ASN A 125 -6.76 10.42 21.30
C ASN A 125 -5.89 11.10 22.36
N ASP A 126 -6.18 10.85 23.62
CA ASP A 126 -5.51 11.48 24.77
C ASP A 126 -3.97 11.40 24.71
N PHE A 127 -3.42 10.28 24.24
CA PHE A 127 -1.97 10.13 24.13
C PHE A 127 -1.38 11.07 23.08
N PHE A 128 -1.94 11.07 21.87
CA PHE A 128 -1.40 11.87 20.76
C PHE A 128 -1.63 13.36 20.95
N CYS A 129 -2.79 13.77 21.50
CA CYS A 129 -3.10 15.17 21.82
C CYS A 129 -2.12 15.78 22.83
N ASN A 130 -1.73 14.98 23.82
CA ASN A 130 -0.86 15.47 24.91
C ASN A 130 0.63 15.46 24.56
N HIS A 131 1.01 14.96 23.37
CA HIS A 131 2.41 14.88 22.95
C HIS A 131 2.59 15.42 21.53
N ASN A 132 3.07 16.65 21.41
CA ASN A 132 3.36 17.27 20.13
C ASN A 132 4.34 16.40 19.32
N ASN A 133 4.03 16.19 18.02
CA ASN A 133 4.82 15.38 17.09
C ASN A 133 5.05 13.94 17.58
N ALA A 134 4.11 13.38 18.34
CA ALA A 134 4.19 12.00 18.78
C ALA A 134 4.33 11.05 17.58
N LEU A 135 5.20 10.05 17.74
CA LEU A 135 5.42 9.04 16.70
C LEU A 135 4.19 8.14 16.56
N ALA A 136 3.60 8.16 15.39
CA ALA A 136 2.44 7.35 15.02
C ALA A 136 2.92 6.03 14.38
N VAL A 137 3.07 4.98 15.17
CA VAL A 137 3.55 3.68 14.69
C VAL A 137 2.41 2.93 13.99
N ILE A 138 2.67 2.45 12.78
CA ILE A 138 1.76 1.59 12.02
C ILE A 138 2.39 0.20 11.94
N LEU A 139 1.70 -0.83 12.45
CA LEU A 139 2.11 -2.22 12.37
C LEU A 139 1.38 -2.91 11.21
N TYR A 140 2.07 -3.80 10.52
CA TYR A 140 1.50 -4.63 9.47
C TYR A 140 1.90 -6.09 9.65
N TYR A 141 0.99 -7.01 9.37
CA TYR A 141 1.23 -8.44 9.36
C TYR A 141 0.63 -9.09 8.13
N ASP A 142 1.40 -9.99 7.51
CA ASP A 142 0.91 -10.86 6.43
C ASP A 142 1.78 -12.12 6.29
N ASP A 143 1.28 -13.08 5.52
CA ASP A 143 1.92 -14.34 5.21
C ASP A 143 2.57 -14.32 3.80
N LEU A 144 3.87 -14.56 3.73
CA LEU A 144 4.68 -14.59 2.52
C LEU A 144 4.93 -16.02 2.02
N GLY A 145 4.38 -16.38 0.87
CA GLY A 145 4.74 -17.61 0.16
C GLY A 145 6.09 -17.48 -0.56
N ILE A 146 7.06 -18.34 -0.24
CA ILE A 146 8.40 -18.30 -0.83
C ILE A 146 8.72 -19.52 -1.72
N ALA A 147 7.87 -20.51 -1.78
CA ALA A 147 7.98 -21.65 -2.68
C ALA A 147 7.00 -21.52 -3.85
N ASN A 148 7.26 -22.27 -4.92
CA ASN A 148 6.33 -22.36 -6.04
C ASN A 148 4.91 -22.73 -5.53
N PRO A 149 3.88 -21.94 -5.79
CA PRO A 149 2.51 -22.20 -5.30
C PRO A 149 1.96 -23.59 -5.68
N LEU A 150 2.37 -24.12 -6.82
CA LEU A 150 1.99 -25.45 -7.32
C LEU A 150 2.84 -26.59 -6.75
N GLY A 151 3.89 -26.29 -6.00
CA GLY A 151 4.82 -27.29 -5.46
C GLY A 151 4.35 -27.87 -4.12
N ALA A 152 4.70 -29.11 -3.83
CA ALA A 152 4.41 -29.79 -2.55
C ALA A 152 4.95 -29.04 -1.31
N ALA A 153 5.97 -28.21 -1.48
CA ALA A 153 6.57 -27.40 -0.42
C ALA A 153 5.84 -26.05 -0.16
N SER A 154 4.82 -25.69 -0.94
CA SER A 154 4.15 -24.38 -0.88
C SER A 154 3.63 -24.03 0.53
N LYS A 155 3.00 -24.97 1.21
CA LYS A 155 2.46 -24.79 2.57
C LYS A 155 3.55 -24.77 3.64
N SER A 156 4.60 -25.59 3.52
CA SER A 156 5.68 -25.74 4.51
C SER A 156 6.73 -24.62 4.45
N GLN A 157 6.79 -23.90 3.34
CA GLN A 157 7.73 -22.79 3.11
C GLN A 157 7.02 -21.42 3.12
N LYS A 158 5.90 -21.31 3.83
CA LYS A 158 5.22 -20.04 4.06
C LYS A 158 5.82 -19.35 5.28
N LEU A 159 6.09 -18.05 5.17
CA LEU A 159 6.63 -17.21 6.23
C LEU A 159 5.59 -16.19 6.67
N SER A 160 5.46 -15.97 7.96
CA SER A 160 4.74 -14.84 8.54
C SER A 160 5.71 -13.70 8.74
N VAL A 161 5.36 -12.52 8.23
CA VAL A 161 6.22 -11.33 8.25
C VAL A 161 5.49 -10.17 8.91
N PHE A 162 6.16 -9.50 9.82
CA PHE A 162 5.67 -8.29 10.48
C PHE A 162 6.52 -7.11 10.06
N TYR A 163 5.87 -6.06 9.56
CA TYR A 163 6.52 -4.79 9.22
C TYR A 163 5.95 -3.67 10.08
N TRP A 164 6.68 -2.57 10.14
CA TRP A 164 6.17 -1.33 10.71
C TRP A 164 6.67 -0.13 9.93
N THR A 165 5.97 0.99 10.07
CA THR A 165 6.37 2.29 9.53
C THR A 165 5.87 3.40 10.45
N LEU A 166 6.30 4.64 10.20
CA LEU A 166 5.79 5.82 10.92
C LEU A 166 4.75 6.56 10.07
N GLY A 167 3.59 6.82 10.65
CA GLY A 167 2.54 7.64 10.07
C GLY A 167 2.96 9.09 9.84
N ASN A 168 3.99 9.55 10.58
CA ASN A 168 4.58 10.89 10.48
C ASN A 168 5.36 11.12 9.17
N ILE A 169 5.84 10.06 8.52
CA ILE A 169 6.48 10.17 7.20
C ILE A 169 5.42 10.64 6.21
N TYR A 170 5.75 11.65 5.41
CA TYR A 170 4.81 12.20 4.43
C TYR A 170 4.26 11.12 3.50
N PRO A 171 2.99 11.18 3.10
CA PRO A 171 2.33 10.15 2.29
C PRO A 171 3.11 9.74 1.04
N GLU A 172 3.72 10.70 0.35
CA GLU A 172 4.52 10.48 -0.85
C GLU A 172 5.77 9.63 -0.61
N PHE A 173 6.33 9.67 0.60
CA PHE A 173 7.54 8.90 0.97
C PHE A 173 7.25 7.64 1.77
N ARG A 174 6.11 7.59 2.49
CA ARG A 174 5.78 6.45 3.36
C ARG A 174 5.67 5.12 2.60
N SER A 175 5.44 5.19 1.29
CA SER A 175 5.43 4.04 0.37
C SER A 175 6.82 3.59 -0.07
N SER A 176 7.90 4.32 0.28
CA SER A 176 9.27 3.92 -0.02
C SER A 176 9.61 2.62 0.68
N LYS A 177 10.38 1.76 0.02
CA LYS A 177 10.90 0.52 0.60
C LYS A 177 11.76 0.75 1.86
N ASN A 178 12.33 1.95 2.01
CA ASN A 178 13.15 2.33 3.16
C ASN A 178 12.30 2.84 4.32
N ALA A 179 11.11 3.38 4.07
CA ALA A 179 10.17 3.80 5.10
C ALA A 179 9.52 2.62 5.83
N ILE A 180 9.44 1.44 5.15
CA ILE A 180 8.82 0.23 5.70
C ILE A 180 9.91 -0.66 6.31
N GLN A 181 9.79 -0.93 7.59
CA GLN A 181 10.79 -1.62 8.40
C GLN A 181 10.34 -3.03 8.76
N LEU A 182 11.27 -3.98 8.74
CA LEU A 182 11.01 -5.33 9.24
C LEU A 182 11.03 -5.34 10.77
N TYR A 183 9.96 -5.90 11.39
CA TYR A 183 9.95 -6.22 12.80
C TYR A 183 10.30 -7.70 13.03
N ALA A 184 9.55 -8.62 12.45
CA ALA A 184 9.76 -10.04 12.68
C ALA A 184 9.48 -10.88 11.43
N ILE A 185 10.19 -12.02 11.33
CA ILE A 185 9.95 -13.03 10.30
C ILE A 185 10.11 -14.42 10.91
N LEU A 186 9.13 -15.30 10.66
CA LEU A 186 9.10 -16.66 11.15
C LEU A 186 8.33 -17.58 10.19
N LYS A 187 8.40 -18.88 10.39
CA LYS A 187 7.55 -19.81 9.63
C LYS A 187 6.09 -19.68 10.09
N THR A 188 5.15 -19.60 9.14
CA THR A 188 3.71 -19.49 9.44
C THR A 188 3.22 -20.66 10.30
N GLU A 189 3.73 -21.89 10.10
CA GLU A 189 3.38 -23.02 10.95
C GLU A 189 3.72 -22.82 12.44
N TYR A 190 4.71 -21.96 12.73
CA TYR A 190 5.12 -21.65 14.11
C TYR A 190 4.19 -20.62 14.75
N LEU A 191 3.72 -19.65 13.98
CA LEU A 191 2.78 -18.63 14.46
C LEU A 191 1.41 -19.21 14.81
N LYS A 192 0.99 -20.29 14.12
CA LYS A 192 -0.28 -20.98 14.38
C LYS A 192 -0.36 -21.73 15.71
N LYS A 193 0.74 -21.83 16.44
CA LYS A 193 0.75 -22.48 17.77
C LYS A 193 0.05 -21.59 18.81
N PRO A 194 -0.65 -22.19 19.78
CA PRO A 194 -1.30 -21.45 20.84
C PRO A 194 -0.35 -20.50 21.57
N GLY A 195 -0.74 -19.23 21.70
CA GLY A 195 0.06 -18.20 22.37
C GLY A 195 1.30 -17.70 21.61
N ALA A 196 1.58 -18.23 20.41
CA ALA A 196 2.76 -17.83 19.64
C ALA A 196 2.73 -16.34 19.24
N LEU A 197 1.57 -15.84 18.77
CA LEU A 197 1.42 -14.42 18.45
C LEU A 197 1.76 -13.52 19.63
N LYS A 198 1.25 -13.85 20.83
CA LYS A 198 1.54 -13.10 22.05
C LYS A 198 3.05 -13.05 22.33
N LYS A 199 3.73 -14.20 22.23
CA LYS A 199 5.17 -14.30 22.49
C LYS A 199 5.99 -13.53 21.44
N VAL A 200 5.60 -13.59 20.16
CA VAL A 200 6.30 -12.86 19.08
C VAL A 200 6.11 -11.35 19.20
N LEU A 201 4.91 -10.88 19.57
CA LEU A 201 4.62 -9.46 19.70
C LEU A 201 5.04 -8.88 21.08
N GLU A 202 5.29 -9.70 22.10
CA GLU A 202 5.63 -9.23 23.45
C GLU A 202 6.81 -8.24 23.46
N PRO A 203 7.95 -8.47 22.77
CA PRO A 203 9.04 -7.49 22.72
C PRO A 203 8.61 -6.17 22.08
N PHE A 204 7.85 -6.23 20.99
CA PHE A 204 7.34 -5.04 20.29
C PHE A 204 6.45 -4.19 21.21
N ILE A 205 5.51 -4.84 21.88
CA ILE A 205 4.54 -4.15 22.75
C ILE A 205 5.22 -3.56 23.96
N LYS A 206 6.20 -4.27 24.57
CA LYS A 206 7.04 -3.71 25.64
C LYS A 206 7.77 -2.44 25.17
N ASP A 207 8.30 -2.45 23.95
CA ASP A 207 8.95 -1.29 23.36
C ASP A 207 7.94 -0.17 23.07
N ILE A 208 6.71 -0.47 22.61
CA ILE A 208 5.64 0.53 22.44
C ILE A 208 5.27 1.16 23.79
N VAL A 209 5.04 0.37 24.83
CA VAL A 209 4.73 0.88 26.18
C VAL A 209 5.88 1.74 26.72
N LYS A 210 7.13 1.36 26.46
CA LYS A 210 8.30 2.17 26.81
C LYS A 210 8.32 3.48 26.02
N LEU A 211 8.01 3.44 24.72
CA LEU A 211 7.93 4.63 23.87
C LEU A 211 6.81 5.59 24.34
N GLU A 212 5.71 5.06 24.84
CA GLU A 212 4.61 5.85 25.42
C GLU A 212 5.03 6.55 26.73
N ASN A 213 5.68 5.83 27.63
CA ASN A 213 6.00 6.34 28.95
C ASN A 213 7.28 7.18 28.99
N GLU A 214 8.37 6.64 28.44
CA GLU A 214 9.71 7.24 28.54
C GLU A 214 10.09 8.01 27.26
N GLY A 215 9.57 7.59 26.11
CA GLY A 215 10.01 8.07 24.81
C GLY A 215 11.34 7.46 24.38
N ILE A 216 11.86 7.95 23.26
CA ILE A 216 13.17 7.58 22.72
C ILE A 216 14.05 8.81 22.56
N THR A 217 15.23 8.75 23.13
CA THR A 217 16.19 9.85 23.10
C THR A 217 17.25 9.62 22.04
N ILE A 218 17.48 10.64 21.20
CA ILE A 218 18.53 10.69 20.20
C ILE A 218 19.38 11.95 20.36
N ASN A 219 20.63 11.88 19.91
CA ASN A 219 21.53 13.03 19.85
C ASN A 219 21.61 13.53 18.39
N VAL A 220 21.38 14.82 18.18
CA VAL A 220 21.45 15.49 16.89
C VAL A 220 22.43 16.63 17.00
N GLY A 221 23.66 16.42 16.54
CA GLY A 221 24.75 17.36 16.80
C GLY A 221 25.00 17.51 18.30
N THR A 222 24.81 18.72 18.83
CA THR A 222 24.94 19.04 20.26
C THR A 222 23.63 18.92 21.04
N GLU A 223 22.49 18.76 20.37
CA GLU A 223 21.18 18.71 21.01
C GLU A 223 20.75 17.28 21.30
N THR A 224 20.03 17.10 22.39
CA THR A 224 19.36 15.85 22.76
C THR A 224 17.86 16.01 22.58
N LYS A 225 17.25 15.17 21.74
CA LYS A 225 15.81 15.20 21.45
C LYS A 225 15.15 13.91 21.96
N ASN A 226 13.97 14.04 22.56
CA ASN A 226 13.16 12.92 23.01
C ASN A 226 11.84 12.89 22.25
N PHE A 227 11.49 11.73 21.69
CA PHE A 227 10.24 11.51 20.97
C PHE A 227 9.41 10.46 21.70
N LYS A 228 8.20 10.80 22.09
CA LYS A 228 7.19 9.84 22.53
C LYS A 228 6.41 9.32 21.32
N GLY A 229 5.75 8.18 21.46
CA GLY A 229 4.95 7.62 20.38
C GLY A 229 4.13 6.43 20.84
N SER A 230 3.11 6.08 20.08
CA SER A 230 2.25 4.93 20.32
C SER A 230 1.84 4.26 19.01
N LEU A 231 1.18 3.10 19.10
CA LEU A 231 0.59 2.41 17.97
C LEU A 231 -0.64 3.18 17.49
N LEU A 232 -0.61 3.63 16.22
CA LEU A 232 -1.73 4.33 15.60
C LEU A 232 -2.79 3.32 15.14
N PHE A 233 -2.38 2.36 14.30
CA PHE A 233 -3.24 1.26 13.85
C PHE A 233 -2.41 0.08 13.34
N CYS A 234 -3.10 -1.07 13.15
CA CYS A 234 -2.52 -2.22 12.49
C CYS A 234 -3.20 -2.42 11.11
N ALA A 235 -2.39 -2.41 10.06
CA ALA A 235 -2.81 -2.77 8.71
C ALA A 235 -2.67 -4.29 8.51
N GLY A 236 -3.56 -4.87 7.73
CA GLY A 236 -3.57 -6.29 7.39
C GLY A 236 -4.82 -6.65 6.60
N ASP A 237 -4.79 -7.76 5.88
CA ASP A 237 -5.99 -8.33 5.30
C ASP A 237 -7.01 -8.69 6.40
N THR A 238 -8.23 -9.07 6.03
CA THR A 238 -9.27 -9.34 7.03
C THR A 238 -8.87 -10.43 8.04
N PRO A 239 -8.28 -11.59 7.64
CA PRO A 239 -7.75 -12.58 8.57
C PRO A 239 -6.61 -12.07 9.45
N ALA A 240 -5.63 -11.36 8.89
CA ALA A 240 -4.48 -10.85 9.64
C ALA A 240 -4.90 -9.81 10.70
N ALA A 241 -5.77 -8.87 10.32
CA ALA A 241 -6.31 -7.87 11.25
C ALA A 241 -7.15 -8.54 12.35
N ALA A 242 -7.96 -9.56 12.01
CA ALA A 242 -8.70 -10.34 12.99
C ALA A 242 -7.78 -11.07 13.97
N LEU A 243 -6.72 -11.72 13.47
CA LEU A 243 -5.72 -12.40 14.31
C LEU A 243 -5.04 -11.43 15.29
N LEU A 244 -4.59 -10.26 14.82
CA LEU A 244 -3.97 -9.23 15.65
C LEU A 244 -4.91 -8.70 16.73
N GLY A 245 -6.19 -8.49 16.37
CA GLY A 245 -7.22 -7.99 17.29
C GLY A 245 -7.79 -9.04 18.25
N GLY A 246 -7.43 -10.32 18.09
CA GLY A 246 -8.04 -11.41 18.87
C GLY A 246 -9.45 -11.78 18.42
N PHE A 247 -9.86 -11.35 17.23
CA PHE A 247 -11.12 -11.72 16.59
C PHE A 247 -11.02 -13.06 15.85
N LYS A 248 -12.16 -13.60 15.44
CA LYS A 248 -12.21 -14.80 14.63
C LYS A 248 -11.85 -14.47 13.17
N GLU A 249 -10.83 -15.12 12.64
CA GLU A 249 -10.35 -14.90 11.27
C GLU A 249 -11.37 -15.27 10.18
N SER A 250 -12.25 -16.23 10.47
CA SER A 250 -13.27 -16.71 9.54
C SER A 250 -14.57 -15.92 9.66
N VAL A 251 -15.14 -15.52 8.52
CA VAL A 251 -16.47 -14.92 8.41
C VAL A 251 -17.63 -15.88 8.78
N SER A 252 -17.33 -17.12 9.16
CA SER A 252 -18.31 -18.11 9.66
C SER A 252 -18.76 -17.88 11.12
N ALA A 253 -18.27 -16.84 11.79
CA ALA A 253 -18.79 -16.40 13.08
C ALA A 253 -20.21 -15.85 12.92
N TYR A 254 -21.04 -15.96 13.95
CA TYR A 254 -22.36 -15.34 13.94
C TYR A 254 -22.23 -13.81 13.88
N ARG A 255 -21.33 -13.24 14.69
CA ARG A 255 -20.92 -11.82 14.62
C ARG A 255 -19.51 -11.74 14.04
N PHE A 256 -19.41 -11.77 12.71
CA PHE A 256 -18.15 -11.91 11.99
C PHE A 256 -17.37 -10.60 11.81
N CYS A 257 -18.04 -9.45 11.92
CA CYS A 257 -17.41 -8.16 11.70
C CYS A 257 -16.60 -7.73 12.93
N ARG A 258 -15.37 -7.27 12.73
CA ARG A 258 -14.54 -6.66 13.79
C ARG A 258 -14.93 -5.23 14.11
N SER A 259 -15.65 -4.56 13.21
CA SER A 259 -16.02 -3.15 13.33
C SER A 259 -17.38 -2.94 14.03
N CYS A 260 -18.32 -3.89 13.87
CA CYS A 260 -19.67 -3.79 14.43
C CYS A 260 -20.17 -5.16 14.93
N LEU A 261 -21.39 -5.18 15.47
CA LEU A 261 -22.03 -6.39 16.00
C LEU A 261 -23.02 -7.04 15.02
N THR A 262 -22.86 -6.79 13.72
CA THR A 262 -23.71 -7.42 12.69
C THR A 262 -23.72 -8.94 12.81
N THR A 263 -24.85 -9.54 12.49
CA THR A 263 -24.99 -11.00 12.38
C THR A 263 -24.81 -11.48 10.94
N SER A 264 -24.68 -12.80 10.77
CA SER A 264 -24.61 -13.44 9.46
C SER A 264 -25.89 -13.28 8.61
N GLU A 265 -26.97 -12.77 9.20
CA GLU A 265 -28.27 -12.53 8.55
C GLU A 265 -28.50 -11.05 8.25
N GLU A 266 -28.22 -10.17 9.22
CA GLU A 266 -28.49 -8.74 9.14
C GLU A 266 -27.69 -8.02 8.04
N TYR A 267 -26.44 -8.43 7.78
CA TYR A 267 -25.57 -7.75 6.82
C TYR A 267 -26.09 -7.77 5.38
N LYS A 268 -27.05 -8.63 5.08
CA LYS A 268 -27.67 -8.73 3.75
C LYS A 268 -28.81 -7.73 3.53
N ASN A 269 -29.30 -7.13 4.61
CA ASN A 269 -30.50 -6.31 4.60
C ASN A 269 -30.24 -4.84 4.95
N HIS A 270 -29.08 -4.50 5.51
CA HIS A 270 -28.72 -3.17 5.95
C HIS A 270 -27.37 -2.77 5.40
N PHE A 271 -27.28 -1.58 4.80
CA PHE A 271 -26.12 -1.14 4.01
C PHE A 271 -25.54 0.20 4.47
N ARG A 272 -25.86 0.63 5.69
CA ARG A 272 -25.31 1.82 6.34
C ARG A 272 -24.57 1.43 7.62
N ASP A 273 -23.48 2.15 7.93
CA ASP A 273 -22.69 1.95 9.15
C ASP A 273 -23.52 2.19 10.41
N ASP A 274 -24.38 3.21 10.40
CA ASP A 274 -25.26 3.59 11.51
C ASP A 274 -26.43 2.62 11.77
N SER A 275 -26.70 1.71 10.86
CA SER A 275 -27.69 0.64 11.05
C SER A 275 -27.21 -0.46 12.02
N PHE A 276 -25.95 -0.45 12.41
CA PHE A 276 -25.36 -1.48 13.26
C PHE A 276 -24.76 -0.89 14.53
N MET A 277 -24.89 -1.63 15.62
CA MET A 277 -24.18 -1.32 16.86
C MET A 277 -22.67 -1.48 16.63
N ILE A 278 -21.93 -0.38 16.75
CA ILE A 278 -20.49 -0.37 16.61
C ILE A 278 -19.84 -1.05 17.81
N ARG A 279 -18.81 -1.87 17.57
CA ARG A 279 -18.00 -2.43 18.65
C ARG A 279 -17.26 -1.31 19.37
N ASN A 280 -17.24 -1.38 20.70
CA ASN A 280 -16.49 -0.48 21.53
C ASN A 280 -15.70 -1.25 22.60
N LYS A 281 -14.79 -0.59 23.28
CA LYS A 281 -13.88 -1.15 24.28
C LYS A 281 -14.64 -1.90 25.39
N THR A 282 -15.75 -1.35 25.88
CA THR A 282 -16.55 -1.96 26.97
C THR A 282 -17.19 -3.28 26.52
N ILE A 283 -17.92 -3.27 25.42
CA ILE A 283 -18.56 -4.47 24.87
C ILE A 283 -17.51 -5.54 24.52
N HIS A 284 -16.38 -5.11 23.93
CA HIS A 284 -15.31 -6.03 23.54
C HIS A 284 -14.67 -6.67 24.78
N ASN A 285 -14.41 -5.93 25.82
CA ASN A 285 -13.87 -6.47 27.07
C ASN A 285 -14.81 -7.48 27.73
N ASN A 286 -16.12 -7.22 27.77
CA ASN A 286 -17.11 -8.18 28.27
C ASN A 286 -17.08 -9.50 27.44
N HIS A 287 -16.97 -9.39 26.11
CA HIS A 287 -16.84 -10.59 25.27
C HIS A 287 -15.52 -11.33 25.53
N ILE A 288 -14.40 -10.62 25.76
CA ILE A 288 -13.12 -11.24 26.11
C ILE A 288 -13.26 -12.00 27.44
N GLU A 289 -13.83 -11.39 28.48
CA GLU A 289 -14.03 -12.03 29.78
C GLU A 289 -14.76 -13.36 29.62
N ILE A 290 -15.87 -13.37 28.90
CA ILE A 290 -16.66 -14.59 28.67
C ILE A 290 -15.83 -15.64 27.91
N VAL A 291 -15.18 -15.31 26.79
CA VAL A 291 -14.46 -16.31 25.96
C VAL A 291 -13.15 -16.78 26.60
N THR A 292 -12.62 -16.06 27.57
CA THR A 292 -11.38 -16.42 28.31
C THR A 292 -11.65 -17.05 29.67
N ASP A 293 -12.90 -17.13 30.08
CA ASP A 293 -13.28 -17.78 31.34
C ASP A 293 -12.77 -19.23 31.38
N CYS A 294 -11.95 -19.51 32.38
CA CYS A 294 -11.32 -20.81 32.59
C CYS A 294 -12.31 -21.91 33.11
N THR A 295 -13.47 -21.48 33.60
CA THR A 295 -14.52 -22.41 34.11
C THR A 295 -15.33 -23.00 32.97
N LEU A 296 -15.32 -22.39 31.77
CA LEU A 296 -16.08 -22.87 30.63
C LEU A 296 -15.52 -24.19 30.06
N THR A 297 -16.43 -25.10 29.72
CA THR A 297 -16.06 -26.27 28.92
C THR A 297 -15.56 -25.88 27.56
N LYS A 298 -14.75 -26.72 26.91
CA LYS A 298 -14.25 -26.46 25.55
C LYS A 298 -15.39 -26.21 24.54
N ALA A 299 -16.53 -26.90 24.70
CA ALA A 299 -17.70 -26.73 23.85
C ALA A 299 -18.36 -25.35 24.07
N ALA A 300 -18.60 -24.97 25.33
CA ALA A 300 -19.16 -23.66 25.67
C ALA A 300 -18.25 -22.52 25.21
N LYS A 301 -16.93 -22.62 25.42
CA LYS A 301 -15.97 -21.67 24.94
C LYS A 301 -16.04 -21.50 23.42
N LYS A 302 -16.07 -22.60 22.66
CA LYS A 302 -16.18 -22.56 21.19
C LYS A 302 -17.51 -21.96 20.72
N PHE A 303 -18.60 -22.21 21.46
CA PHE A 303 -19.89 -21.59 21.20
C PHE A 303 -19.83 -20.08 21.33
N TRP A 304 -19.34 -19.55 22.46
CA TRP A 304 -19.21 -18.09 22.67
C TRP A 304 -18.24 -17.43 21.69
N GLN A 305 -17.11 -18.08 21.39
CA GLN A 305 -16.18 -17.60 20.37
C GLN A 305 -16.85 -17.47 18.99
N LYS A 306 -17.72 -18.43 18.62
CA LYS A 306 -18.48 -18.34 17.37
C LYS A 306 -19.56 -17.26 17.44
N THR A 307 -20.25 -17.14 18.57
CA THR A 307 -21.33 -16.17 18.79
C THR A 307 -20.81 -14.74 18.74
N TYR A 308 -19.74 -14.41 19.44
CA TYR A 308 -19.22 -13.05 19.53
C TYR A 308 -18.20 -12.70 18.44
N GLY A 309 -17.65 -13.69 17.75
CA GLY A 309 -16.54 -13.49 16.80
C GLY A 309 -15.24 -13.07 17.49
N VAL A 310 -15.09 -13.32 18.80
CA VAL A 310 -13.90 -13.02 19.61
C VAL A 310 -13.26 -14.32 20.06
N MET A 311 -11.97 -14.48 19.82
CA MET A 311 -11.22 -15.71 20.11
C MET A 311 -10.43 -15.64 21.40
N ASN A 312 -9.72 -14.55 21.63
CA ASN A 312 -8.82 -14.36 22.74
C ASN A 312 -8.61 -12.85 23.00
N LYS A 313 -8.02 -12.52 24.15
CA LYS A 313 -7.52 -11.18 24.42
C LYS A 313 -6.36 -10.89 23.46
N SER A 314 -6.45 -9.78 22.71
CA SER A 314 -5.37 -9.34 21.83
C SER A 314 -4.11 -9.00 22.64
N PRO A 315 -2.90 -9.38 22.16
CA PRO A 315 -1.66 -8.93 22.77
C PRO A 315 -1.50 -7.41 22.76
N LEU A 316 -2.08 -6.72 21.77
CA LEU A 316 -2.01 -5.25 21.63
C LEU A 316 -2.64 -4.51 22.81
N LEU A 317 -3.62 -5.10 23.48
CA LEU A 317 -4.28 -4.54 24.68
C LEU A 317 -3.39 -4.47 25.94
N GLN A 318 -2.11 -4.83 25.83
CA GLN A 318 -1.13 -4.54 26.88
C GLN A 318 -0.69 -3.07 26.89
N SER A 319 -0.80 -2.36 25.75
CA SER A 319 -0.70 -0.89 25.73
C SER A 319 -2.05 -0.30 26.12
N PRO A 320 -2.10 0.61 27.10
CA PRO A 320 -3.35 1.23 27.55
C PRO A 320 -3.95 2.17 26.49
N ASN A 321 -3.14 2.70 25.59
CA ASN A 321 -3.53 3.64 24.56
C ASN A 321 -4.06 2.98 23.29
N VAL A 322 -4.05 1.63 23.20
CA VAL A 322 -4.53 0.87 22.04
C VAL A 322 -5.94 0.37 22.28
N ASP A 323 -6.83 0.65 21.32
CA ASP A 323 -8.18 0.10 21.26
C ASP A 323 -8.34 -0.74 19.99
N VAL A 324 -8.40 -2.07 20.13
CA VAL A 324 -8.52 -2.99 18.98
C VAL A 324 -9.88 -2.93 18.29
N THR A 325 -10.87 -2.26 18.85
CA THR A 325 -12.16 -2.03 18.20
C THR A 325 -12.10 -0.87 17.20
N LEU A 326 -11.07 -0.02 17.30
CA LEU A 326 -10.83 1.13 16.43
C LEU A 326 -9.59 0.95 15.55
N CYS A 327 -8.45 0.51 16.13
CA CYS A 327 -7.14 0.52 15.48
C CYS A 327 -6.90 -0.59 14.44
N LEU A 328 -7.97 -1.18 13.91
CA LEU A 328 -7.91 -2.23 12.88
C LEU A 328 -8.78 -1.83 11.67
N PRO A 329 -8.36 -0.83 10.86
CA PRO A 329 -9.14 -0.36 9.74
C PRO A 329 -9.41 -1.48 8.72
N GLN A 330 -10.46 -1.31 7.92
CA GLN A 330 -10.78 -2.19 6.80
C GLN A 330 -9.83 -1.87 5.63
N ASP A 331 -9.17 -2.87 5.09
CA ASP A 331 -8.25 -2.68 3.97
C ASP A 331 -8.96 -2.61 2.62
N CYS A 332 -9.03 -1.43 2.01
CA CYS A 332 -9.71 -1.21 0.73
C CYS A 332 -9.16 -2.04 -0.44
N MET A 333 -7.92 -2.49 -0.41
CA MET A 333 -7.42 -3.39 -1.45
C MET A 333 -8.19 -4.73 -1.43
N HIS A 334 -8.30 -5.35 -0.26
CA HIS A 334 -8.94 -6.66 -0.12
C HIS A 334 -10.47 -6.59 -0.07
N ILE A 335 -11.05 -5.55 0.58
CA ILE A 335 -12.50 -5.49 0.76
C ILE A 335 -13.23 -4.83 -0.41
N LEU A 336 -12.57 -3.99 -1.22
CA LEU A 336 -13.19 -3.30 -2.35
C LEU A 336 -12.68 -3.85 -3.67
N ILE A 337 -11.35 -3.80 -3.95
CA ILE A 337 -10.80 -4.23 -5.24
C ILE A 337 -10.96 -5.74 -5.44
N GLU A 338 -10.54 -6.56 -4.49
CA GLU A 338 -10.70 -8.03 -4.52
C GLU A 338 -12.05 -8.49 -3.96
N GLY A 339 -13.03 -7.63 -3.90
CA GLY A 339 -14.39 -7.87 -3.43
C GLY A 339 -15.42 -7.39 -4.43
N PRO A 340 -16.22 -6.37 -4.08
CA PRO A 340 -17.26 -5.80 -4.94
C PRO A 340 -16.81 -5.52 -6.37
N VAL A 341 -15.60 -4.96 -6.57
CA VAL A 341 -15.08 -4.62 -7.91
C VAL A 341 -14.87 -5.88 -8.76
N GLU A 342 -14.18 -6.87 -8.23
CA GLU A 342 -13.95 -8.16 -8.92
C GLU A 342 -15.28 -8.85 -9.25
N ILE A 343 -16.19 -8.88 -8.29
CA ILE A 343 -17.51 -9.50 -8.45
C ILE A 343 -18.34 -8.75 -9.50
N ALA A 344 -18.34 -7.41 -9.48
CA ALA A 344 -19.10 -6.60 -10.43
C ALA A 344 -18.58 -6.78 -11.87
N ILE A 345 -17.25 -6.78 -12.08
CA ILE A 345 -16.65 -7.07 -13.39
C ILE A 345 -17.13 -8.44 -13.90
N ARG A 346 -17.04 -9.46 -13.06
CA ARG A 346 -17.44 -10.82 -13.41
C ARG A 346 -18.93 -10.91 -13.75
N ARG A 347 -19.80 -10.29 -12.97
CA ARG A 347 -21.26 -10.29 -13.19
C ARG A 347 -21.62 -9.53 -14.46
N LEU A 348 -21.04 -8.35 -14.67
CA LEU A 348 -21.30 -7.55 -15.88
C LEU A 348 -20.83 -8.30 -17.14
N LEU A 349 -19.62 -8.86 -17.13
CA LEU A 349 -19.12 -9.64 -18.28
C LEU A 349 -19.97 -10.91 -18.54
N LYS A 350 -20.40 -11.60 -17.48
CA LYS A 350 -21.29 -12.74 -17.60
C LYS A 350 -22.61 -12.35 -18.26
N TYR A 351 -23.22 -11.25 -17.82
CA TYR A 351 -24.45 -10.71 -18.38
C TYR A 351 -24.30 -10.34 -19.86
N CYS A 352 -23.26 -9.58 -20.21
CA CYS A 352 -23.01 -9.17 -21.59
C CYS A 352 -22.71 -10.35 -22.54
N ILE A 353 -21.92 -11.35 -22.09
CA ILE A 353 -21.43 -12.43 -22.94
C ILE A 353 -22.45 -13.58 -23.04
N PHE A 354 -23.04 -14.03 -21.92
CA PHE A 354 -23.85 -15.23 -21.89
C PHE A 354 -25.35 -14.98 -21.93
N GLU A 355 -25.83 -13.87 -21.39
CA GLU A 355 -27.25 -13.54 -21.34
C GLU A 355 -27.65 -12.67 -22.54
N LEU A 356 -26.97 -11.55 -22.76
CA LEU A 356 -27.27 -10.65 -23.90
C LEU A 356 -26.54 -11.03 -25.21
N GLN A 357 -25.49 -11.83 -25.12
CA GLN A 357 -24.66 -12.25 -26.29
C GLN A 357 -24.15 -11.08 -27.15
N LEU A 358 -23.83 -9.95 -26.53
CA LEU A 358 -23.35 -8.75 -27.21
C LEU A 358 -21.99 -8.96 -27.89
N PHE A 359 -21.15 -9.79 -27.29
CA PHE A 359 -19.85 -10.17 -27.79
C PHE A 359 -19.41 -11.51 -27.18
N THR A 360 -18.48 -12.18 -27.85
CA THR A 360 -17.92 -13.42 -27.33
C THR A 360 -16.74 -13.17 -26.38
N LEU A 361 -16.46 -14.14 -25.51
CA LEU A 361 -15.29 -14.08 -24.63
C LEU A 361 -13.97 -13.97 -25.43
N GLU A 362 -13.89 -14.60 -26.60
CA GLU A 362 -12.74 -14.49 -27.48
C GLU A 362 -12.56 -13.07 -28.02
N GLN A 363 -13.64 -12.42 -28.46
CA GLN A 363 -13.62 -11.02 -28.92
C GLN A 363 -13.17 -10.08 -27.79
N PHE A 364 -13.66 -10.29 -26.56
CA PHE A 364 -13.24 -9.52 -25.40
C PHE A 364 -11.76 -9.72 -25.08
N ASN A 365 -11.28 -10.96 -25.05
CA ASN A 365 -9.87 -11.28 -24.81
C ASN A 365 -8.94 -10.71 -25.91
N LYS A 366 -9.36 -10.70 -27.17
CA LYS A 366 -8.62 -10.00 -28.24
C LYS A 366 -8.46 -8.51 -27.94
N ARG A 367 -9.50 -7.84 -27.41
CA ARG A 367 -9.39 -6.45 -26.98
C ARG A 367 -8.42 -6.28 -25.80
N ILE A 368 -8.48 -7.12 -24.77
CA ILE A 368 -7.51 -7.10 -23.67
C ILE A 368 -6.07 -7.15 -24.19
N ILE A 369 -5.79 -7.98 -25.24
CA ILE A 369 -4.45 -8.12 -25.79
C ILE A 369 -3.98 -6.83 -26.49
N HIS A 370 -4.85 -6.21 -27.29
CA HIS A 370 -4.49 -5.13 -28.20
C HIS A 370 -4.75 -3.72 -27.66
N PHE A 371 -5.39 -3.60 -26.50
CA PHE A 371 -5.65 -2.31 -25.87
C PHE A 371 -4.35 -1.67 -25.38
N ASP A 372 -4.21 -0.36 -25.62
CA ASP A 372 -3.11 0.43 -25.05
C ASP A 372 -3.47 0.88 -23.64
N TYR A 373 -2.80 0.32 -22.64
CA TYR A 373 -3.03 0.60 -21.22
C TYR A 373 -2.29 1.83 -20.71
N GLY A 374 -1.54 2.55 -21.55
CA GLY A 374 -0.79 3.74 -21.13
C GLY A 374 0.08 3.48 -19.88
N HIS A 375 -0.12 4.25 -18.83
CA HIS A 375 0.60 4.10 -17.55
C HIS A 375 0.36 2.75 -16.85
N PHE A 376 -0.77 2.08 -17.13
CA PHE A 376 -1.15 0.79 -16.52
C PHE A 376 -0.55 -0.42 -17.24
N LYS A 377 0.33 -0.23 -18.23
CA LYS A 377 0.89 -1.32 -19.03
C LYS A 377 1.55 -2.45 -18.22
N LYS A 378 2.14 -2.12 -17.06
CA LYS A 378 2.76 -3.13 -16.17
C LYS A 378 1.74 -4.04 -15.49
N ASP A 379 0.55 -3.52 -15.24
CA ASP A 379 -0.55 -4.20 -14.56
C ASP A 379 -1.68 -4.57 -15.53
N LYS A 380 -1.29 -4.85 -16.78
CA LYS A 380 -2.20 -5.30 -17.84
C LYS A 380 -2.99 -6.52 -17.37
N PRO A 381 -4.32 -6.54 -17.53
CA PRO A 381 -5.15 -7.68 -17.16
C PRO A 381 -4.73 -8.97 -17.87
N ALA A 382 -4.82 -10.08 -17.17
CA ALA A 382 -4.66 -11.40 -17.77
C ALA A 382 -5.92 -11.80 -18.55
N LEU A 383 -5.77 -12.78 -19.47
CA LEU A 383 -6.90 -13.31 -20.21
C LEU A 383 -7.92 -13.97 -19.28
N ILE A 384 -9.19 -13.77 -19.58
CA ILE A 384 -10.29 -14.32 -18.82
C ILE A 384 -10.72 -15.65 -19.46
N LEU A 385 -10.87 -16.69 -18.63
CA LEU A 385 -11.38 -17.98 -19.06
C LEU A 385 -12.88 -18.09 -18.73
N ARG A 386 -13.57 -19.02 -19.39
CA ARG A 386 -15.00 -19.27 -19.13
C ARG A 386 -15.27 -19.60 -17.67
N ASP A 387 -14.45 -20.45 -17.06
CA ASP A 387 -14.59 -20.87 -15.66
C ASP A 387 -14.42 -19.70 -14.69
N HIS A 388 -13.62 -18.68 -15.05
CA HIS A 388 -13.47 -17.48 -14.26
C HIS A 388 -14.77 -16.67 -14.14
N LEU A 389 -15.63 -16.71 -15.16
CA LEU A 389 -16.92 -16.00 -15.16
C LEU A 389 -18.05 -16.81 -14.52
N VAL A 390 -18.00 -18.14 -14.60
CA VAL A 390 -19.08 -19.03 -14.14
C VAL A 390 -18.93 -19.41 -12.66
N ASP A 391 -17.75 -19.92 -12.27
CA ASP A 391 -17.59 -20.65 -10.99
C ASP A 391 -16.70 -19.97 -9.94
N GLY A 392 -16.25 -18.73 -10.12
CA GLY A 392 -15.37 -18.29 -9.08
C GLY A 392 -14.78 -16.90 -9.19
N SER A 393 -13.47 -16.79 -9.23
CA SER A 393 -12.68 -15.55 -9.24
C SER A 393 -12.04 -15.36 -10.60
N LEU A 394 -11.83 -14.09 -10.98
CA LEU A 394 -11.11 -13.72 -12.21
C LEU A 394 -9.64 -14.18 -12.18
N ARG A 395 -9.12 -14.59 -11.03
CA ARG A 395 -7.74 -15.06 -10.81
C ARG A 395 -6.70 -14.05 -11.28
N GLN A 396 -6.96 -12.80 -11.00
CA GLN A 396 -6.06 -11.68 -11.29
C GLN A 396 -5.57 -11.04 -9.98
N SER A 397 -4.41 -10.39 -10.01
CA SER A 397 -3.94 -9.62 -8.87
C SER A 397 -4.78 -8.36 -8.65
N ALA A 398 -4.77 -7.80 -7.45
CA ALA A 398 -5.48 -6.56 -7.15
C ALA A 398 -5.12 -5.42 -8.12
N ALA A 399 -3.85 -5.29 -8.53
CA ALA A 399 -3.41 -4.31 -9.51
C ALA A 399 -4.00 -4.54 -10.91
N GLN A 400 -4.11 -5.81 -11.33
CA GLN A 400 -4.74 -6.16 -12.59
C GLN A 400 -6.25 -5.94 -12.56
N ILE A 401 -6.92 -6.26 -11.43
CA ILE A 401 -8.35 -5.98 -11.24
C ILE A 401 -8.60 -4.47 -11.27
N PHE A 402 -7.76 -3.68 -10.59
CA PHE A 402 -7.83 -2.22 -10.60
C PHE A 402 -7.73 -1.65 -12.02
N THR A 403 -6.76 -2.13 -12.80
CA THR A 403 -6.59 -1.73 -14.20
C THR A 403 -7.78 -2.14 -15.05
N LEU A 404 -8.23 -3.39 -14.93
CA LEU A 404 -9.38 -3.89 -15.66
C LEU A 404 -10.65 -3.10 -15.31
N ALA A 405 -10.84 -2.77 -14.03
CA ALA A 405 -12.01 -2.02 -13.58
C ALA A 405 -12.14 -0.68 -14.31
N HIS A 406 -11.08 0.12 -14.34
CA HIS A 406 -11.10 1.43 -15.01
C HIS A 406 -11.18 1.34 -16.53
N MET A 407 -10.61 0.29 -17.12
CA MET A 407 -10.57 0.13 -18.58
C MET A 407 -11.77 -0.63 -19.14
N LEU A 408 -12.53 -1.34 -18.31
CA LEU A 408 -13.67 -2.15 -18.76
C LEU A 408 -14.71 -1.34 -19.56
N PRO A 409 -15.14 -0.14 -19.13
CA PRO A 409 -16.08 0.64 -19.92
C PRO A 409 -15.58 0.93 -21.34
N LEU A 410 -14.29 1.27 -21.51
CA LEU A 410 -13.67 1.47 -22.83
C LEU A 410 -13.57 0.17 -23.63
N LEU A 411 -13.23 -0.93 -22.95
CA LEU A 411 -13.10 -2.23 -23.59
C LEU A 411 -14.43 -2.73 -24.18
N ILE A 412 -15.57 -2.36 -23.58
CA ILE A 412 -16.89 -2.81 -24.04
C ILE A 412 -17.71 -1.71 -24.76
N ALA A 413 -17.26 -0.48 -24.76
CA ALA A 413 -18.01 0.69 -25.27
C ALA A 413 -18.67 0.49 -26.65
N ASN A 414 -17.94 -0.12 -27.61
CA ASN A 414 -18.45 -0.31 -28.99
C ASN A 414 -19.58 -1.36 -29.10
N TRP A 415 -19.78 -2.18 -28.07
CA TRP A 415 -20.85 -3.19 -28.04
C TRP A 415 -22.06 -2.76 -27.22
N ILE A 416 -21.93 -1.67 -26.44
CA ILE A 416 -23.01 -1.13 -25.65
C ILE A 416 -23.88 -0.27 -26.56
N GLN A 417 -25.12 -0.71 -26.79
CA GLN A 417 -26.14 0.07 -27.48
C GLN A 417 -27.01 0.75 -26.43
N CYS A 418 -27.10 2.08 -26.48
CA CYS A 418 -27.83 2.90 -25.51
C CYS A 418 -29.35 2.71 -25.54
N GLU A 419 -29.89 1.85 -26.41
CA GLU A 419 -31.33 1.61 -26.55
C GLU A 419 -31.88 0.52 -25.62
N ASN A 420 -30.99 -0.25 -24.93
CA ASN A 420 -31.43 -1.29 -24.00
C ASN A 420 -31.44 -0.76 -22.55
N PRO A 421 -32.62 -0.42 -21.95
CA PRO A 421 -32.70 0.13 -20.61
C PRO A 421 -32.11 -0.78 -19.53
N HIS A 422 -32.28 -2.11 -19.66
CA HIS A 422 -31.74 -3.07 -18.70
C HIS A 422 -30.20 -3.08 -18.72
N LEU A 423 -29.59 -3.04 -19.91
CA LEU A 423 -28.13 -2.94 -20.02
C LEU A 423 -27.61 -1.66 -19.40
N ILE A 424 -28.30 -0.53 -19.61
CA ILE A 424 -27.93 0.76 -19.04
C ILE A 424 -27.97 0.70 -17.51
N GLU A 425 -28.92 0.03 -16.91
CA GLU A 425 -28.99 -0.13 -15.45
C GLU A 425 -27.78 -0.88 -14.88
N HIS A 426 -27.36 -1.96 -15.54
CA HIS A 426 -26.14 -2.69 -15.18
C HIS A 426 -24.87 -1.83 -15.32
N ILE A 427 -24.78 -1.04 -16.40
CA ILE A 427 -23.66 -0.12 -16.61
C ILE A 427 -23.65 0.97 -15.56
N ASN A 428 -24.77 1.61 -15.28
CA ASN A 428 -24.87 2.67 -14.27
C ASN A 428 -24.51 2.17 -12.87
N CYS A 429 -24.95 0.98 -12.51
CA CYS A 429 -24.53 0.35 -11.26
C CYS A 429 -23.02 0.12 -11.22
N TYR A 430 -22.43 -0.30 -12.33
CA TYR A 430 -20.99 -0.48 -12.43
C TYR A 430 -20.21 0.85 -12.35
N ILE A 431 -20.65 1.88 -13.06
CA ILE A 431 -20.04 3.23 -13.03
C ILE A 431 -20.09 3.81 -11.61
N MET A 432 -21.20 3.67 -10.91
CA MET A 432 -21.31 4.08 -9.50
C MET A 432 -20.23 3.40 -8.62
N LEU A 433 -19.96 2.13 -8.83
CA LEU A 433 -18.87 1.43 -8.14
C LEU A 433 -17.50 2.01 -8.47
N LEU A 434 -17.26 2.40 -9.73
CA LEU A 434 -15.98 3.04 -10.10
C LEU A 434 -15.81 4.39 -9.42
N GLN A 435 -16.87 5.17 -9.29
CA GLN A 435 -16.84 6.44 -8.55
C GLN A 435 -16.59 6.22 -7.06
N ILE A 436 -17.26 5.24 -6.43
CA ILE A 436 -16.98 4.84 -5.04
C ILE A 436 -15.50 4.43 -4.90
N MET A 437 -14.97 3.65 -5.85
CA MET A 437 -13.57 3.23 -5.83
C MET A 437 -12.63 4.43 -5.95
N ASN A 438 -12.92 5.39 -6.80
CA ASN A 438 -12.11 6.61 -6.95
C ASN A 438 -12.03 7.40 -5.65
N VAL A 439 -13.17 7.62 -4.96
CA VAL A 439 -13.19 8.31 -3.66
C VAL A 439 -12.43 7.52 -2.60
N CYS A 440 -12.69 6.21 -2.47
CA CYS A 440 -11.99 5.36 -1.50
C CYS A 440 -10.47 5.34 -1.71
N LEU A 441 -10.00 5.53 -2.94
CA LEU A 441 -8.58 5.48 -3.29
C LEU A 441 -7.98 6.87 -3.57
N ALA A 442 -8.72 7.93 -3.29
CA ALA A 442 -8.26 9.30 -3.44
C ALA A 442 -7.07 9.60 -2.51
N TYR A 443 -6.22 10.51 -2.96
CA TYR A 443 -5.08 10.97 -2.18
C TYR A 443 -5.46 12.01 -1.12
N GLU A 444 -6.50 12.78 -1.41
CA GLU A 444 -7.08 13.80 -0.57
C GLU A 444 -8.60 13.63 -0.60
N ILE A 445 -9.27 13.74 0.55
CA ILE A 445 -10.70 13.53 0.70
C ILE A 445 -11.27 14.66 1.56
N HIS A 446 -12.26 15.37 1.05
CA HIS A 446 -13.01 16.37 1.80
C HIS A 446 -14.08 15.72 2.68
N GLU A 447 -14.41 16.35 3.80
CA GLU A 447 -15.38 15.79 4.76
C GLU A 447 -16.76 15.60 4.13
N GLU A 448 -17.17 16.52 3.26
CA GLU A 448 -18.44 16.45 2.51
C GLU A 448 -18.50 15.20 1.61
N SER A 449 -17.37 14.84 0.98
CA SER A 449 -17.25 13.64 0.15
C SER A 449 -17.43 12.35 0.95
N ILE A 450 -17.15 12.36 2.25
CA ILE A 450 -17.30 11.17 3.12
C ILE A 450 -18.76 10.83 3.34
N GLU A 451 -19.60 11.84 3.59
CA GLU A 451 -21.05 11.62 3.76
C GLU A 451 -21.70 11.19 2.45
N LEU A 452 -21.29 11.81 1.34
CA LEU A 452 -21.73 11.42 0.02
C LEU A 452 -21.32 9.98 -0.30
N LEU A 453 -20.07 9.59 0.00
CA LEU A 453 -19.57 8.22 -0.16
C LEU A 453 -20.44 7.21 0.62
N SER A 454 -20.83 7.53 1.85
CA SER A 454 -21.70 6.66 2.66
C SER A 454 -23.03 6.38 1.96
N ARG A 455 -23.68 7.43 1.43
CA ARG A 455 -24.94 7.32 0.67
C ARG A 455 -24.76 6.55 -0.64
N MET A 456 -23.68 6.82 -1.36
CA MET A 456 -23.39 6.12 -2.61
C MET A 456 -23.17 4.62 -2.38
N ILE A 457 -22.49 4.22 -1.31
CA ILE A 457 -22.28 2.79 -0.96
C ILE A 457 -23.64 2.12 -0.70
N GLU A 458 -24.54 2.75 0.05
CA GLU A 458 -25.89 2.24 0.32
C GLU A 458 -26.67 2.05 -0.99
N VAL A 459 -26.74 3.09 -1.83
CA VAL A 459 -27.44 3.04 -3.11
C VAL A 459 -26.85 1.98 -4.04
N TYR A 460 -25.52 1.92 -4.12
CA TYR A 460 -24.81 0.93 -4.93
C TYR A 460 -25.16 -0.49 -4.51
N ILE A 461 -25.02 -0.81 -3.21
CA ILE A 461 -25.27 -2.18 -2.73
C ILE A 461 -26.73 -2.56 -2.95
N THR A 462 -27.67 -1.63 -2.72
CA THR A 462 -29.10 -1.85 -2.95
C THR A 462 -29.38 -2.16 -4.43
N ARG A 463 -28.84 -1.35 -5.36
CA ARG A 463 -28.98 -1.61 -6.81
C ARG A 463 -28.30 -2.91 -7.22
N PHE A 464 -27.12 -3.17 -6.68
CA PHE A 464 -26.35 -4.37 -7.01
C PHE A 464 -27.07 -5.68 -6.59
N ILE A 465 -27.73 -5.68 -5.43
CA ILE A 465 -28.54 -6.82 -4.97
C ILE A 465 -29.72 -7.07 -5.88
N ASN A 466 -30.40 -6.00 -6.31
CA ASN A 466 -31.55 -6.13 -7.21
C ASN A 466 -31.15 -6.72 -8.56
N LEU A 467 -29.96 -6.34 -9.09
CA LEU A 467 -29.43 -6.89 -10.34
C LEU A 467 -28.82 -8.30 -10.18
N TYR A 468 -28.24 -8.58 -9.02
CA TYR A 468 -27.45 -9.80 -8.77
C TYR A 468 -27.70 -10.37 -7.36
N PRO A 469 -28.90 -10.89 -7.06
CA PRO A 469 -29.33 -11.26 -5.70
C PRO A 469 -28.38 -12.21 -4.94
N ASP A 470 -27.79 -13.19 -5.65
CA ASP A 470 -26.92 -14.21 -5.06
C ASP A 470 -25.44 -13.81 -4.95
N SER A 471 -25.13 -12.51 -5.12
CA SER A 471 -23.74 -12.07 -5.27
C SER A 471 -23.17 -11.38 -4.02
N ILE A 472 -23.98 -11.19 -2.99
CA ILE A 472 -23.57 -10.50 -1.77
C ILE A 472 -22.71 -11.40 -0.88
N VAL A 473 -21.53 -10.89 -0.57
CA VAL A 473 -20.56 -11.52 0.33
C VAL A 473 -20.17 -10.54 1.46
N PRO A 474 -19.59 -11.02 2.56
CA PRO A 474 -19.23 -10.17 3.70
C PRO A 474 -18.37 -8.94 3.35
N LYS A 475 -17.63 -8.95 2.24
CA LYS A 475 -16.82 -7.80 1.79
C LYS A 475 -17.68 -6.57 1.48
N PHE A 476 -18.94 -6.74 1.01
CA PHE A 476 -19.88 -5.62 0.82
C PHE A 476 -20.23 -4.96 2.16
N HIS A 477 -20.43 -5.77 3.21
CA HIS A 477 -20.66 -5.22 4.54
C HIS A 477 -19.41 -4.50 5.08
N PHE A 478 -18.20 -4.98 4.83
CA PHE A 478 -17.00 -4.29 5.29
C PHE A 478 -16.82 -2.92 4.62
N LEU A 479 -17.30 -2.77 3.38
CA LEU A 479 -17.24 -1.52 2.64
C LEU A 479 -18.04 -0.38 3.31
N ILE A 480 -19.17 -0.68 3.97
CA ILE A 480 -19.98 0.35 4.64
C ILE A 480 -19.25 1.05 5.79
N HIS A 481 -18.19 0.45 6.34
CA HIS A 481 -17.40 1.03 7.42
C HIS A 481 -16.29 1.96 6.92
N VAL A 482 -15.98 1.98 5.62
CA VAL A 482 -14.89 2.79 5.05
C VAL A 482 -15.04 4.28 5.35
N PRO A 483 -16.23 4.90 5.20
CA PRO A 483 -16.40 6.31 5.56
C PRO A 483 -16.00 6.66 6.99
N ARG A 484 -16.33 5.80 7.96
CA ARG A 484 -15.93 5.94 9.36
C ARG A 484 -14.40 5.84 9.53
N TYR A 485 -13.74 4.90 8.84
CA TYR A 485 -12.29 4.75 8.91
C TYR A 485 -11.55 5.90 8.21
N ILE A 486 -12.16 6.58 7.23
CA ILE A 486 -11.62 7.83 6.69
C ILE A 486 -11.59 8.91 7.79
N LYS A 487 -12.68 9.08 8.53
CA LYS A 487 -12.74 10.03 9.65
C LYS A 487 -11.74 9.70 10.76
N LEU A 488 -11.52 8.41 11.04
CA LEU A 488 -10.59 7.97 12.10
C LEU A 488 -9.11 8.08 11.69
N PHE A 489 -8.75 7.72 10.45
CA PHE A 489 -7.35 7.52 10.05
C PHE A 489 -6.97 8.20 8.72
N GLY A 490 -7.82 9.09 8.18
CA GLY A 490 -7.55 9.73 6.90
C GLY A 490 -7.79 8.80 5.69
N PRO A 491 -7.24 9.11 4.52
CA PRO A 491 -7.53 8.39 3.28
C PRO A 491 -7.20 6.88 3.37
N PRO A 492 -8.11 5.98 2.93
CA PRO A 492 -7.87 4.53 2.96
C PRO A 492 -6.62 4.10 2.21
N ARG A 493 -6.24 4.83 1.17
CA ARG A 493 -4.97 4.64 0.46
C ARG A 493 -3.74 4.74 1.36
N GLN A 494 -3.84 5.45 2.49
CA GLN A 494 -2.77 5.58 3.48
C GLN A 494 -2.79 4.47 4.54
N GLN A 495 -3.86 3.68 4.59
CA GLN A 495 -4.10 2.60 5.55
C GLN A 495 -3.92 1.21 4.93
N TRP A 496 -3.98 1.08 3.60
CA TRP A 496 -4.07 -0.18 2.87
C TRP A 496 -2.79 -1.02 2.86
N CYS A 497 -2.96 -2.30 2.58
CA CYS A 497 -1.88 -3.30 2.57
C CYS A 497 -0.97 -3.23 1.35
N PHE A 498 -1.41 -2.61 0.25
CA PHE A 498 -0.77 -2.65 -1.06
C PHE A 498 0.75 -2.37 -1.04
N ARG A 499 1.18 -1.39 -0.22
CA ARG A 499 2.59 -0.99 -0.13
C ARG A 499 3.43 -1.94 0.71
N PHE A 500 2.83 -2.53 1.73
CA PHE A 500 3.49 -3.56 2.51
C PHE A 500 3.67 -4.84 1.71
N GLU A 501 2.65 -5.24 0.92
CA GLU A 501 2.75 -6.37 0.01
C GLU A 501 3.80 -6.17 -1.09
N ALA A 502 3.96 -4.94 -1.58
CA ALA A 502 5.03 -4.59 -2.50
C ALA A 502 6.43 -4.88 -1.91
N CYS A 503 6.59 -4.78 -0.57
CA CYS A 503 7.85 -5.18 0.10
C CYS A 503 8.09 -6.69 0.04
N HIS A 504 7.05 -7.51 -0.10
CA HIS A 504 7.21 -8.95 -0.31
C HIS A 504 7.95 -9.28 -1.60
N ALA A 505 7.85 -8.43 -2.64
CA ALA A 505 8.58 -8.60 -3.88
C ALA A 505 10.11 -8.61 -3.65
N TYR A 506 10.61 -7.77 -2.73
CA TYR A 506 12.01 -7.78 -2.34
C TYR A 506 12.42 -9.15 -1.77
N PHE A 507 11.66 -9.70 -0.82
CA PHE A 507 11.97 -11.01 -0.25
C PHE A 507 11.81 -12.14 -1.28
N LYS A 508 10.79 -12.08 -2.13
CA LYS A 508 10.61 -13.06 -3.22
C LYS A 508 11.79 -13.04 -4.20
N SER A 509 12.37 -11.88 -4.50
CA SER A 509 13.54 -11.77 -5.37
C SER A 509 14.81 -12.37 -4.78
N LEU A 510 14.91 -12.50 -3.45
CA LEU A 510 16.03 -13.16 -2.79
C LEU A 510 15.98 -14.69 -2.92
N VAL A 511 14.82 -15.29 -3.08
CA VAL A 511 14.63 -16.75 -3.08
C VAL A 511 15.45 -17.46 -4.17
N PRO A 512 15.36 -17.06 -5.46
CA PRO A 512 16.14 -17.69 -6.53
C PRO A 512 17.63 -17.51 -6.39
N ILE A 513 18.08 -16.48 -5.66
CA ILE A 513 19.48 -16.17 -5.43
C ILE A 513 20.06 -17.03 -4.29
N VAL A 514 19.32 -17.07 -3.16
CA VAL A 514 19.76 -17.79 -1.97
C VAL A 514 19.74 -19.31 -2.17
N ARG A 515 18.74 -19.83 -2.83
CA ARG A 515 18.51 -21.26 -3.14
C ARG A 515 18.69 -22.22 -1.94
N ASN A 516 18.68 -21.69 -0.72
CA ASN A 516 18.85 -22.44 0.52
C ASN A 516 17.70 -22.19 1.48
N PHE A 517 16.75 -23.10 1.51
CA PHE A 517 15.53 -23.03 2.32
C PHE A 517 15.71 -23.50 3.78
N LYS A 518 16.93 -23.80 4.23
CA LYS A 518 17.17 -24.32 5.58
C LYS A 518 16.76 -23.32 6.67
N ASN A 519 17.13 -22.05 6.50
CA ASN A 519 16.75 -20.99 7.40
C ASN A 519 16.54 -19.67 6.65
N MET A 520 15.48 -19.65 5.85
CA MET A 520 15.17 -18.50 4.99
C MET A 520 14.82 -17.26 5.81
N ALA A 521 14.11 -17.42 6.93
CA ALA A 521 13.74 -16.31 7.81
C ALA A 521 14.97 -15.53 8.32
N LEU A 522 16.01 -16.24 8.80
CA LEU A 522 17.28 -15.60 9.18
C LEU A 522 17.97 -14.90 8.01
N THR A 523 18.00 -15.57 6.86
CA THR A 523 18.67 -15.02 5.68
C THR A 523 18.00 -13.75 5.18
N MET A 524 16.69 -13.76 5.14
CA MET A 524 15.90 -12.60 4.71
C MET A 524 16.04 -11.43 5.68
N SER A 525 15.92 -11.67 6.98
CA SER A 525 16.10 -10.63 8.00
C SER A 525 17.50 -10.02 7.96
N TYR A 526 18.54 -10.85 7.83
CA TYR A 526 19.90 -10.36 7.69
C TYR A 526 20.09 -9.47 6.46
N ARG A 527 19.62 -9.92 5.30
CA ARG A 527 19.76 -9.15 4.05
C ARG A 527 18.98 -7.83 4.08
N HIS A 528 17.77 -7.85 4.67
CA HIS A 528 17.00 -6.64 4.86
C HIS A 528 17.77 -5.62 5.74
N GLN A 529 18.30 -6.05 6.88
CA GLN A 529 19.02 -5.18 7.78
C GLN A 529 20.37 -4.70 7.21
N SER A 530 21.06 -5.54 6.46
CA SER A 530 22.30 -5.14 5.76
C SER A 530 22.03 -4.08 4.69
N ARG A 531 20.91 -4.21 3.92
CA ARG A 531 20.49 -3.20 2.95
C ARG A 531 20.13 -1.88 3.66
N LEU A 532 19.33 -1.95 4.72
CA LEU A 532 18.94 -0.77 5.48
C LEU A 532 20.16 -0.04 6.06
N CYS A 533 21.08 -0.77 6.64
CA CYS A 533 22.35 -0.23 7.13
C CYS A 533 23.12 0.51 6.04
N SER A 534 23.24 -0.09 4.83
CA SER A 534 23.89 0.55 3.69
C SER A 534 23.19 1.84 3.22
N MET A 535 21.88 1.91 3.36
CA MET A 535 21.09 3.10 2.97
C MET A 535 21.18 4.23 4.01
N LEU A 536 21.25 3.88 5.30
CA LEU A 536 21.36 4.85 6.40
C LEU A 536 22.80 5.38 6.55
N THR A 537 23.82 4.69 6.00
CA THR A 537 25.21 5.11 6.13
C THR A 537 25.53 6.21 5.13
N SER A 538 25.84 7.39 5.62
CA SER A 538 26.43 8.49 4.82
C SER A 538 27.92 8.27 4.67
N TYR A 539 28.45 8.36 3.45
CA TYR A 539 29.90 8.30 3.20
C TYR A 539 30.44 9.73 3.03
N PRO A 540 31.55 10.09 3.70
CA PRO A 540 32.21 11.38 3.47
C PRO A 540 32.54 11.57 1.98
N GLY A 541 32.15 12.70 1.39
CA GLY A 541 32.46 13.04 0.01
C GLY A 541 31.53 12.44 -1.06
N THR A 542 30.49 11.72 -0.67
CA THR A 542 29.38 11.39 -1.57
C THR A 542 28.21 12.31 -1.28
N ASP A 543 27.50 12.75 -2.32
CA ASP A 543 26.18 13.36 -2.14
C ASP A 543 25.36 12.42 -1.24
N SER A 544 24.78 12.95 -0.16
CA SER A 544 24.00 12.17 0.78
C SER A 544 22.95 11.37 0.01
N LYS A 545 23.04 10.03 0.08
CA LYS A 545 22.03 9.18 -0.52
C LYS A 545 20.69 9.58 0.08
N LYS A 546 19.78 9.98 -0.75
CA LYS A 546 18.42 10.31 -0.31
C LYS A 546 17.73 9.05 0.13
N PHE A 547 17.49 8.93 1.42
CA PHE A 547 16.93 7.71 2.03
C PHE A 547 15.47 7.49 1.63
N LEU A 548 14.65 8.52 1.76
CA LEU A 548 13.22 8.45 1.41
C LEU A 548 12.96 8.61 -0.09
N TYR A 549 13.86 9.29 -0.80
CA TYR A 549 13.78 9.53 -2.24
C TYR A 549 14.42 8.42 -3.08
N GLU A 550 14.69 7.24 -2.48
CA GLU A 550 15.14 6.07 -3.24
C GLU A 550 14.08 5.71 -4.29
N GLY A 551 14.42 5.83 -5.54
CA GLY A 551 13.50 5.58 -6.66
C GLY A 551 13.17 6.83 -7.47
N ASP A 552 13.51 8.03 -6.99
CA ASP A 552 13.49 9.22 -7.82
C ASP A 552 14.58 9.10 -8.88
N TYR A 553 14.20 9.36 -10.11
CA TYR A 553 15.05 9.11 -11.25
C TYR A 553 14.84 10.18 -12.33
N ILE A 554 15.93 10.63 -12.89
CA ILE A 554 15.93 11.48 -14.07
C ILE A 554 16.60 10.69 -15.19
N ALA A 555 15.90 10.44 -16.28
CA ALA A 555 16.50 9.82 -17.46
C ALA A 555 17.60 10.73 -18.01
N LEU A 556 18.65 10.11 -18.55
CA LEU A 556 19.73 10.85 -19.21
C LEU A 556 19.11 11.75 -20.28
N GLY A 557 19.32 13.06 -20.11
CA GLY A 557 18.82 14.10 -20.97
C GLY A 557 19.91 14.70 -21.85
N VAL A 558 19.51 15.62 -22.69
CA VAL A 558 20.38 16.40 -23.53
C VAL A 558 20.38 17.83 -23.01
N SER A 559 21.59 18.41 -22.81
CA SER A 559 21.73 19.82 -22.50
C SER A 559 21.42 20.65 -23.74
N VAL A 560 20.50 21.60 -23.61
CA VAL A 560 20.11 22.51 -24.70
C VAL A 560 20.22 23.94 -24.22
N LEU A 561 20.62 24.84 -25.12
CA LEU A 561 20.58 26.28 -24.87
C LEU A 561 19.13 26.75 -24.91
N LEU A 562 18.70 27.50 -23.92
CA LEU A 562 17.32 27.98 -23.80
C LEU A 562 16.91 28.81 -25.03
N CYS A 563 17.81 29.66 -25.53
CA CYS A 563 17.57 30.49 -26.71
C CYS A 563 17.30 29.71 -28.00
N ASN A 564 17.70 28.43 -28.07
CA ASN A 564 17.45 27.56 -29.22
C ASN A 564 16.06 26.93 -29.22
N LEU A 565 15.30 27.09 -28.14
CA LEU A 565 13.94 26.57 -28.05
C LEU A 565 12.95 27.52 -28.73
N PRO A 566 12.04 27.04 -29.57
CA PRO A 566 11.08 27.87 -30.28
C PRO A 566 10.12 28.62 -29.35
N TYR A 567 10.00 28.15 -28.12
CA TYR A 567 9.13 28.70 -27.08
C TYR A 567 9.91 29.19 -25.85
N ALA A 568 11.16 29.61 -25.97
CA ALA A 568 11.98 30.10 -24.86
C ALA A 568 11.28 31.16 -23.99
N LYS A 569 10.44 31.99 -24.60
CA LYS A 569 9.66 33.04 -23.88
C LYS A 569 8.77 32.52 -22.75
N ILE A 570 8.30 31.27 -22.80
CA ILE A 570 7.44 30.75 -21.72
C ILE A 570 8.19 30.53 -20.40
N PHE A 571 9.53 30.55 -20.42
CA PHE A 571 10.38 30.43 -19.23
C PHE A 571 10.64 31.77 -18.52
N HIS A 572 10.11 32.90 -19.02
CA HIS A 572 10.36 34.26 -18.50
C HIS A 572 10.08 34.44 -16.99
N ARG A 573 9.17 33.63 -16.44
CA ARG A 573 8.87 33.66 -15.00
C ARG A 573 9.87 32.91 -14.13
N ILE A 574 10.76 32.12 -14.74
CA ILE A 574 11.66 31.19 -14.04
C ILE A 574 13.11 31.62 -14.30
N ILE A 575 13.42 32.08 -15.50
CA ILE A 575 14.77 32.42 -15.97
C ILE A 575 14.75 33.85 -16.56
N ASN A 576 15.66 34.71 -16.10
CA ASN A 576 15.77 36.09 -16.60
C ASN A 576 16.14 36.11 -18.07
N GLU A 577 15.56 37.03 -18.84
CA GLU A 577 15.85 37.18 -20.28
C GLU A 577 17.32 37.41 -20.58
N SER A 578 18.03 38.15 -19.71
CA SER A 578 19.48 38.39 -19.82
C SER A 578 20.33 37.11 -19.81
N GLU A 579 19.83 36.06 -19.25
CA GLU A 579 20.55 34.78 -19.13
C GLU A 579 20.20 33.79 -20.26
N TRP A 580 19.19 34.05 -21.08
CA TRP A 580 18.70 33.10 -22.10
C TRP A 580 19.73 32.66 -23.11
N LEU A 581 20.64 33.56 -23.52
CA LEU A 581 21.68 33.27 -24.52
C LEU A 581 22.72 32.28 -24.01
N THR A 582 22.94 32.25 -22.70
CA THR A 582 23.98 31.41 -22.06
C THR A 582 23.39 30.30 -21.19
N CYS A 583 22.10 30.37 -20.87
CA CYS A 583 21.44 29.41 -20.01
C CYS A 583 21.32 28.04 -20.67
N GLN A 584 21.93 27.04 -20.03
CA GLN A 584 21.77 25.64 -20.40
C GLN A 584 20.75 24.95 -19.50
N ILE A 585 19.77 24.30 -20.11
CA ILE A 585 18.78 23.50 -19.42
C ILE A 585 18.85 22.05 -19.92
N MET A 586 18.57 21.09 -19.07
CA MET A 586 18.59 19.68 -19.47
C MET A 586 17.19 19.24 -19.88
N ARG A 587 17.02 18.83 -21.13
CA ARG A 587 15.79 18.18 -21.64
C ARG A 587 15.84 16.70 -21.33
N SER A 588 14.86 16.19 -20.56
CA SER A 588 14.77 14.78 -20.17
C SER A 588 13.52 14.12 -20.76
N PRO A 589 13.61 12.90 -21.28
CA PRO A 589 12.43 12.19 -21.80
C PRO A 589 11.52 11.66 -20.70
N LYS A 590 12.04 11.54 -19.47
CA LYS A 590 11.31 10.92 -18.36
C LYS A 590 11.91 11.32 -17.02
N VAL A 591 11.04 11.58 -16.05
CA VAL A 591 11.41 11.75 -14.64
C VAL A 591 10.49 10.94 -13.75
N ILE A 592 11.01 10.48 -12.61
CA ILE A 592 10.24 9.87 -11.54
C ILE A 592 10.43 10.73 -10.30
N VAL A 593 9.33 11.23 -9.76
CA VAL A 593 9.30 12.10 -8.58
C VAL A 593 8.36 11.49 -7.58
N HIS A 594 8.86 11.13 -6.40
CA HIS A 594 8.08 10.50 -5.32
C HIS A 594 7.25 9.29 -5.81
N GLY A 595 7.87 8.50 -6.70
CA GLY A 595 7.22 7.32 -7.30
C GLY A 595 6.24 7.61 -8.44
N SER A 596 5.94 8.87 -8.75
CA SER A 596 5.12 9.28 -9.90
C SER A 596 6.00 9.44 -11.14
N THR A 597 5.62 8.79 -12.23
CA THR A 597 6.37 8.81 -13.49
C THR A 597 5.79 9.83 -14.46
N TYR A 598 6.56 10.86 -14.82
CA TYR A 598 6.22 11.83 -15.85
C TYR A 598 7.02 11.54 -17.11
N HIS A 599 6.37 11.58 -18.24
CA HIS A 599 6.98 11.54 -19.59
C HIS A 599 6.15 12.41 -20.54
N CYS A 600 6.64 12.64 -21.75
CA CYS A 600 5.84 13.30 -22.78
C CYS A 600 4.53 12.55 -22.99
N LYS A 601 3.43 13.28 -23.16
CA LYS A 601 2.04 12.77 -23.23
C LYS A 601 1.41 12.37 -21.88
N SER A 602 2.10 12.52 -20.75
CA SER A 602 1.45 12.44 -19.44
C SER A 602 0.40 13.53 -19.32
N ILE A 603 -0.77 13.18 -18.76
CA ILE A 603 -1.84 14.14 -18.49
C ILE A 603 -1.77 14.54 -17.00
N ILE A 604 -1.93 15.82 -16.72
CA ILE A 604 -2.01 16.36 -15.37
C ILE A 604 -3.31 17.14 -15.20
N LEU A 605 -3.86 17.14 -13.99
CA LEU A 605 -4.97 18.00 -13.61
C LEU A 605 -4.41 19.39 -13.27
N LEU A 606 -4.92 20.42 -13.91
CA LEU A 606 -4.49 21.81 -13.73
C LEU A 606 -5.35 22.55 -12.72
N GLU A 607 -6.65 22.60 -12.97
CA GLU A 607 -7.67 23.34 -12.21
C GLU A 607 -9.06 22.85 -12.62
N CYS A 608 -10.12 23.47 -12.09
CA CYS A 608 -11.46 23.37 -12.63
C CYS A 608 -11.83 24.69 -13.31
N ASP A 609 -12.65 24.64 -14.37
CA ASP A 609 -13.14 25.84 -15.06
C ASP A 609 -14.35 26.45 -14.35
N GLU A 610 -14.98 27.48 -14.96
CA GLU A 610 -16.13 28.19 -14.42
C GLU A 610 -17.38 27.30 -14.26
N ASP A 611 -17.48 26.25 -15.08
CA ASP A 611 -18.56 25.24 -15.02
C ASP A 611 -18.19 24.07 -14.08
N ASP A 612 -17.14 24.24 -13.28
CA ASP A 612 -16.60 23.22 -12.38
C ASP A 612 -16.10 21.94 -13.10
N LEU A 613 -15.81 21.99 -14.40
CA LEU A 613 -15.22 20.86 -15.12
C LEU A 613 -13.69 20.85 -14.97
N PRO A 614 -13.05 19.67 -14.85
CA PRO A 614 -11.60 19.59 -14.73
C PRO A 614 -10.90 20.02 -16.01
N VAL A 615 -9.94 20.94 -15.90
CA VAL A 615 -9.04 21.35 -16.97
C VAL A 615 -7.77 20.54 -16.88
N PHE A 616 -7.39 19.89 -17.97
CA PHE A 616 -6.19 19.06 -18.00
C PHE A 616 -5.05 19.72 -18.77
N GLY A 617 -3.84 19.28 -18.49
CA GLY A 617 -2.65 19.61 -19.27
C GLY A 617 -1.98 18.37 -19.82
N GLU A 618 -1.54 18.41 -21.08
CA GLU A 618 -0.68 17.39 -21.65
C GLU A 618 0.77 17.85 -21.55
N VAL A 619 1.63 17.01 -21.00
CA VAL A 619 3.07 17.27 -20.90
C VAL A 619 3.71 17.07 -22.26
N ASP A 620 4.16 18.15 -22.89
CA ASP A 620 4.87 18.10 -24.17
C ASP A 620 6.34 17.78 -23.99
N GLU A 621 6.99 18.46 -23.04
CA GLU A 621 8.41 18.30 -22.75
C GLU A 621 8.71 18.45 -21.26
N ILE A 622 9.84 17.89 -20.85
CA ILE A 622 10.32 17.92 -19.46
C ILE A 622 11.72 18.50 -19.46
N PHE A 623 11.93 19.54 -18.65
CA PHE A 623 13.22 20.18 -18.47
C PHE A 623 13.65 20.15 -17.00
N ILE A 624 14.96 20.12 -16.78
CA ILE A 624 15.57 20.24 -15.46
C ILE A 624 16.47 21.48 -15.45
N PHE A 625 16.18 22.38 -14.51
CA PHE A 625 16.94 23.58 -14.28
C PHE A 625 17.15 23.78 -12.78
N ASN A 626 18.39 23.96 -12.33
CA ASN A 626 18.75 24.15 -10.93
C ASN A 626 18.14 23.07 -9.97
N LYS A 627 18.13 21.81 -10.42
CA LYS A 627 17.51 20.65 -9.72
C LYS A 627 15.97 20.71 -9.65
N GLU A 628 15.34 21.69 -10.27
CA GLU A 628 13.89 21.76 -10.40
C GLU A 628 13.42 21.08 -11.68
N ILE A 629 12.26 20.45 -11.62
CA ILE A 629 11.64 19.73 -12.74
C ILE A 629 10.53 20.59 -13.29
N LEU A 630 10.70 21.03 -14.53
CA LEU A 630 9.83 21.94 -15.24
C LEU A 630 9.10 21.18 -16.35
N LEU A 631 7.79 21.25 -16.35
CA LEU A 631 6.93 20.67 -17.38
C LEU A 631 6.46 21.75 -18.34
N VAL A 632 6.69 21.55 -19.63
CA VAL A 632 6.05 22.34 -20.70
C VAL A 632 4.71 21.69 -21.00
N ILE A 633 3.64 22.45 -20.93
CA ILE A 633 2.27 21.94 -20.89
C ILE A 633 1.43 22.64 -21.95
N SER A 634 0.69 21.84 -22.73
CA SER A 634 -0.46 22.29 -23.52
C SER A 634 -1.78 22.02 -22.82
N THR A 635 -2.67 23.00 -22.83
CA THR A 635 -3.96 22.90 -22.14
C THR A 635 -4.96 22.05 -22.92
N LEU A 636 -5.67 21.19 -22.23
CA LEU A 636 -6.80 20.41 -22.73
C LEU A 636 -8.08 20.85 -22.01
N GLN A 637 -9.05 21.35 -22.78
CA GLN A 637 -10.37 21.71 -22.28
C GLN A 637 -11.27 20.49 -22.21
N THR A 638 -11.98 20.32 -21.12
CA THR A 638 -13.05 19.32 -21.00
C THR A 638 -14.30 19.81 -21.72
N GLU A 639 -14.85 18.97 -22.59
CA GLU A 639 -16.13 19.24 -23.24
C GLU A 639 -17.30 18.76 -22.38
N TYR A 640 -17.21 17.55 -21.86
CA TYR A 640 -18.20 16.93 -20.99
C TYR A 640 -17.66 15.66 -20.34
N PHE A 641 -18.36 15.18 -19.31
CA PHE A 641 -18.16 13.87 -18.71
C PHE A 641 -19.06 12.83 -19.40
N ASP A 642 -18.47 11.76 -19.91
CA ASP A 642 -19.20 10.66 -20.54
C ASP A 642 -19.51 9.57 -19.50
N PHE A 643 -20.73 9.57 -19.00
CA PHE A 643 -21.21 8.64 -17.99
C PHE A 643 -21.19 7.17 -18.44
N THR A 644 -21.22 6.88 -19.75
CA THR A 644 -21.25 5.51 -20.24
C THR A 644 -19.89 4.82 -20.11
N ILE A 645 -18.83 5.62 -20.13
CA ILE A 645 -17.45 5.13 -20.05
C ILE A 645 -16.68 5.65 -18.85
N ASN A 646 -17.29 6.51 -18.00
CA ASN A 646 -16.70 7.14 -16.81
C ASN A 646 -15.42 7.94 -17.10
N LEU A 647 -15.43 8.74 -18.16
CA LEU A 647 -14.28 9.52 -18.63
C LEU A 647 -14.68 10.93 -19.07
N TYR A 648 -13.74 11.87 -18.97
CA TYR A 648 -13.87 13.21 -19.52
C TYR A 648 -13.45 13.24 -20.97
N LYS A 649 -14.32 13.71 -21.87
CA LYS A 649 -13.94 14.03 -23.22
C LYS A 649 -13.21 15.36 -23.24
N VAL A 650 -12.03 15.37 -23.86
CA VAL A 650 -11.16 16.56 -23.88
C VAL A 650 -10.78 16.92 -25.30
N THR A 651 -10.55 18.21 -25.53
CA THR A 651 -10.03 18.75 -26.80
C THR A 651 -8.84 19.66 -26.51
N GLN A 652 -7.92 19.73 -27.46
CA GLN A 652 -6.80 20.66 -27.39
C GLN A 652 -7.31 22.05 -27.78
N ILE A 653 -7.00 23.05 -26.98
CA ILE A 653 -7.35 24.43 -27.30
C ILE A 653 -6.40 24.94 -28.38
N CYS A 654 -6.93 25.26 -29.55
CA CYS A 654 -6.16 25.88 -30.60
C CYS A 654 -5.81 27.32 -30.21
N ASN A 655 -4.57 27.77 -30.49
CA ASN A 655 -4.07 29.11 -30.25
C ASN A 655 -3.79 29.52 -28.79
N VAL A 656 -3.82 28.59 -27.83
CA VAL A 656 -3.31 28.85 -26.47
C VAL A 656 -1.82 28.50 -26.43
N GLN A 657 -1.03 29.46 -25.94
CA GLN A 657 0.43 29.30 -25.80
C GLN A 657 0.71 28.27 -24.69
N ASN A 658 1.65 27.35 -24.96
CA ASN A 658 2.16 26.45 -23.93
C ASN A 658 2.72 27.27 -22.77
N PHE A 659 2.67 26.70 -21.58
CA PHE A 659 3.23 27.31 -20.38
C PHE A 659 4.12 26.34 -19.63
N VAL A 660 4.92 26.86 -18.70
CA VAL A 660 5.82 26.07 -17.86
C VAL A 660 5.27 26.01 -16.43
N LYS A 661 5.21 24.82 -15.86
CA LYS A 661 4.87 24.61 -14.46
C LYS A 661 5.90 23.71 -13.79
N ASN A 662 6.31 24.06 -12.56
CA ASN A 662 7.15 23.19 -11.76
C ASN A 662 6.32 22.01 -11.23
N VAL A 663 6.87 20.80 -11.21
CA VAL A 663 6.20 19.63 -10.66
C VAL A 663 5.77 19.84 -9.21
N LYS A 664 6.52 20.63 -8.44
CA LYS A 664 6.18 20.96 -7.04
C LYS A 664 4.89 21.78 -6.88
N ASP A 665 4.52 22.55 -7.92
CA ASP A 665 3.38 23.47 -7.93
C ASP A 665 2.13 22.85 -8.53
N LEU A 666 2.16 21.55 -8.83
CA LEU A 666 0.99 20.82 -9.32
C LEU A 666 -0.03 20.65 -8.19
N MET A 667 -1.29 21.02 -8.43
CA MET A 667 -2.39 20.80 -7.52
C MET A 667 -2.60 19.28 -7.27
N PHE A 668 -2.50 18.49 -8.33
CA PHE A 668 -2.59 17.03 -8.29
C PHE A 668 -1.34 16.42 -8.95
N PRO A 669 -0.34 16.02 -8.14
CA PRO A 669 0.98 15.59 -8.65
C PRO A 669 1.00 14.13 -9.14
N TYR A 670 -0.14 13.61 -9.57
CA TYR A 670 -0.24 12.23 -10.06
C TYR A 670 -0.62 12.24 -11.53
N PRO A 671 0.32 11.84 -12.43
CA PRO A 671 0.05 11.85 -13.85
C PRO A 671 -1.02 10.83 -14.23
N LEU A 672 -1.88 11.25 -15.14
CA LEU A 672 -2.96 10.46 -15.72
C LEU A 672 -2.58 10.01 -17.13
N SER A 673 -3.35 9.08 -17.69
CA SER A 673 -3.26 8.68 -19.10
C SER A 673 -4.40 9.30 -19.89
N SER A 674 -4.20 9.56 -21.17
CA SER A 674 -5.30 9.79 -22.11
C SER A 674 -5.51 8.58 -23.00
N PHE A 675 -6.76 8.36 -23.40
CA PHE A 675 -7.14 7.29 -24.31
C PHE A 675 -7.79 7.87 -25.56
N GLN A 676 -7.40 7.39 -26.72
CA GLN A 676 -7.91 7.88 -27.99
C GLN A 676 -8.78 6.84 -28.67
N THR A 677 -10.01 7.22 -29.03
CA THR A 677 -10.94 6.41 -29.79
C THR A 677 -11.36 7.18 -31.03
N LYS A 678 -11.03 6.67 -32.23
CA LYS A 678 -11.25 7.41 -33.50
C LYS A 678 -10.67 8.83 -33.41
N ASN A 679 -11.51 9.84 -33.44
CA ASN A 679 -11.11 11.26 -33.37
C ASN A 679 -11.40 11.92 -32.01
N ARG A 680 -11.60 11.12 -30.96
CA ARG A 680 -11.94 11.64 -29.61
C ARG A 680 -10.87 11.24 -28.61
N LYS A 681 -10.48 12.19 -27.78
CA LYS A 681 -9.53 11.99 -26.67
C LYS A 681 -10.28 12.02 -25.35
N TYR A 682 -9.98 11.06 -24.49
CA TYR A 682 -10.61 10.90 -23.19
C TYR A 682 -9.57 10.82 -22.08
N VAL A 683 -9.90 11.37 -20.91
CA VAL A 683 -9.06 11.33 -19.71
C VAL A 683 -9.87 10.76 -18.53
N PRO A 684 -9.41 9.69 -17.88
CA PRO A 684 -9.95 9.22 -16.62
C PRO A 684 -9.38 10.02 -15.46
N LEU A 685 -10.21 10.53 -14.58
CA LEU A 685 -9.78 11.14 -13.31
C LEU A 685 -9.77 10.06 -12.23
N ILE A 686 -8.69 9.30 -12.16
CA ILE A 686 -8.54 8.13 -11.28
C ILE A 686 -7.92 8.55 -9.94
N ASN A 687 -8.36 7.91 -8.84
CA ASN A 687 -7.88 8.16 -7.47
C ASN A 687 -8.11 9.62 -7.02
N HIS A 688 -9.20 10.20 -7.46
CA HIS A 688 -9.65 11.52 -7.10
C HIS A 688 -11.06 11.45 -6.52
N GLU A 689 -11.38 12.28 -5.54
CA GLU A 689 -12.67 12.24 -4.84
C GLU A 689 -13.84 12.79 -5.63
N ARG A 690 -13.59 13.40 -6.77
CA ARG A 690 -14.63 14.00 -7.61
C ARG A 690 -15.64 12.95 -8.06
N ILE A 691 -16.91 13.27 -7.86
CA ILE A 691 -18.06 12.45 -8.24
C ILE A 691 -18.87 13.23 -9.26
N GLU A 692 -19.19 12.59 -10.37
CA GLU A 692 -20.06 13.14 -11.39
C GLU A 692 -21.47 12.55 -11.22
N PHE A 693 -22.48 13.41 -11.22
CA PHE A 693 -23.88 13.00 -11.12
C PHE A 693 -24.56 13.01 -12.48
N TYR A 694 -25.44 12.04 -12.70
CA TYR A 694 -26.46 12.20 -13.74
C TYR A 694 -27.35 13.37 -13.34
N GLY A 695 -27.38 14.44 -14.16
CA GLY A 695 -28.30 15.56 -14.03
C GLY A 695 -29.75 15.16 -14.26
#